data_a58918541e13d2bb491d6742288363bc
#
_entry.id   a58918541e13d2bb491d6742288363bc
#
_cell.length_a   1.000
_cell.length_b   1.000
_cell.length_c   1.000
_cell.angle_alpha   90.00
_cell.angle_beta   90.00
_cell.angle_gamma   90.00
#
_symmetry.space_group_name_H-M   'P 1'
#
loop_
_entity.id
_entity.type
_entity.pdbx_description
1 polymer ?
#
loop_
_entity_poly.entity_id
_entity_poly.type
_entity_poly.pdbx_seq_one_letter_code
_entity_poly.pdbx_strand_id
1 'polypeptide(L)'
;MADKLSAAKNYTLSPSELTKSIEEITNQEFLNKAFGINPASPPNALPILVSFRGSPSGSVNWSGIAYNGSNATESEDLNNYFSVAEFNPGKDGSYRRRKSNFAALRVIVFDDVTAEVVAGKKKAQIPLSRIKLQPSFVIETSHNNYQVGFFVEPINDPKMADALSEAIIRAGLSDPGASGPTARLMRLPHGCNGKYRPEFRCRLLMWNCKIRYSAQDFIDGFDLKLEARPVVVSRVPFVPIRNGGLAAEKNAVFSPAPTTNPVLDKLKERGMVKRKLGEGKYEITCPWKHQHTDQADTGAVYWEPDEKHPIGAFKCQHGHCAGRDIKDLLEFLGVTPEEARMVSRIRLIPGEAKRIVIAVNTVLAQTGCFFQRSGRIVRLVCGGLEGKLVVEEVNAPGLLVELSSLTRWQHFDGRSKQMSVCDPPTKYLQAILEGGNHTPLPELIGITRQPSVKEDGAIRTKPGYDPETKLYGDFKASDFTVPEAPTKEDAERALNGIEALLKEFPFEEECDRSAAIAAILTAVIRAQLRVALMFHVRAHLPGSGKSYLTYLIAIFATEDDVGASNFPTNDEECQKLLISLLLPAPPVIMFDNLTTDIFPHKSLCMVLTEPVVSGRILGSSRITELSTRTLLLSSGNNVGPIRDMTRRVVPIYLNPTEELPVTRQYKRPELLEEVRKQRGKYVSCALTIIAAWIRAGSPKTPSLRTLNSYSQWSDLCRRPLLWLGRPDPAQRVFEVMTEDPEREQVGAVFDAIHGYFEKRPFTVRDLAQWVEAHAVNSEVFGIFEEAGLVCGYVLDRKRSGWWLKHHEGWNVNDKKLIRIKNSGKLPTYQLV
;
A
#
# COMPACT_ATOMS: atom_id res chain seq x y z
N MET A 1 29.93 18.89 21.87
CA MET A 1 29.64 17.69 21.03
C MET A 1 30.89 16.91 20.72
N ALA A 2 31.98 17.55 20.29
CA ALA A 2 33.28 16.89 20.11
C ALA A 2 33.68 16.08 21.36
N ASP A 3 33.50 16.65 22.56
CA ASP A 3 33.77 15.99 23.83
C ASP A 3 32.84 14.82 24.13
N LYS A 4 31.56 14.90 23.72
CA LYS A 4 30.61 13.75 23.87
C LYS A 4 30.88 12.63 22.86
N LEU A 5 31.41 12.91 21.68
CA LEU A 5 31.85 11.92 20.70
C LEU A 5 33.15 11.24 21.12
N SER A 6 34.07 11.99 21.75
CA SER A 6 35.33 11.46 22.31
C SER A 6 35.10 10.61 23.56
N ALA A 7 34.11 10.94 24.40
CA ALA A 7 33.75 10.21 25.61
C ALA A 7 32.98 8.91 25.36
N ALA A 8 32.33 8.75 24.20
CA ALA A 8 31.52 7.57 23.89
C ALA A 8 32.35 6.32 23.47
N LYS A 9 33.59 6.51 23.05
CA LYS A 9 34.58 5.43 22.79
C LYS A 9 35.98 6.05 22.89
N ASN A 10 36.91 5.43 23.57
CA ASN A 10 38.32 5.78 23.82
C ASN A 10 39.12 6.24 22.59
N TYR A 11 38.66 7.22 21.84
CA TYR A 11 39.36 7.85 20.72
C TYR A 11 39.82 9.24 21.15
N THR A 12 40.99 9.32 21.69
CA THR A 12 41.75 10.60 21.89
C THR A 12 42.36 11.00 20.56
N LEU A 13 41.81 12.08 19.96
CA LEU A 13 42.56 12.82 18.94
C LEU A 13 43.75 13.45 19.61
N SER A 14 44.99 13.13 19.20
CA SER A 14 46.16 13.84 19.67
C SER A 14 46.13 15.26 19.14
N PRO A 15 46.44 16.31 19.95
CA PRO A 15 46.41 17.72 19.52
C PRO A 15 47.38 18.06 18.39
N SER A 16 48.34 17.18 18.08
CA SER A 16 49.37 17.38 17.05
C SER A 16 48.97 17.09 15.61
N GLU A 17 47.71 16.59 15.37
CA GLU A 17 47.25 16.21 14.02
C GLU A 17 46.35 17.24 13.33
N LEU A 18 45.96 18.34 13.99
CA LEU A 18 45.20 19.44 13.42
C LEU A 18 46.12 20.52 12.89
N THR A 19 46.41 20.48 11.59
CA THR A 19 47.26 21.47 10.91
C THR A 19 46.57 22.81 10.63
N LYS A 20 45.23 22.88 10.83
CA LYS A 20 44.39 24.12 10.73
C LYS A 20 43.25 24.06 11.74
N SER A 21 42.80 25.28 12.19
CA SER A 21 41.56 25.36 12.96
C SER A 21 40.37 24.92 12.11
N ILE A 22 39.35 24.28 12.71
CA ILE A 22 38.15 23.78 12.01
C ILE A 22 37.41 24.96 11.32
N GLU A 23 37.50 26.16 11.87
CA GLU A 23 36.88 27.38 11.36
C GLU A 23 37.53 27.90 10.06
N GLU A 24 38.76 27.48 9.74
CA GLU A 24 39.51 27.86 8.54
C GLU A 24 39.23 26.94 7.33
N ILE A 25 38.45 25.86 7.50
CA ILE A 25 38.14 24.90 6.41
C ILE A 25 37.06 25.49 5.50
N THR A 26 37.41 25.93 4.33
CA THR A 26 36.48 26.46 3.32
C THR A 26 35.66 25.38 2.63
N ASN A 27 34.53 25.73 2.01
CA ASN A 27 33.74 24.80 1.17
C ASN A 27 34.60 24.20 0.04
N GLN A 28 35.47 24.99 -0.53
CA GLN A 28 36.40 24.54 -1.57
C GLN A 28 37.36 23.47 -1.03
N GLU A 29 38.00 23.72 0.12
CA GLU A 29 38.92 22.77 0.74
C GLU A 29 38.19 21.49 1.15
N PHE A 30 37.00 21.64 1.73
CA PHE A 30 36.13 20.49 2.09
C PHE A 30 35.86 19.59 0.86
N LEU A 31 35.43 20.18 -0.26
CA LEU A 31 35.08 19.43 -1.48
C LEU A 31 36.34 18.82 -2.13
N ASN A 32 37.44 19.52 -2.19
CA ASN A 32 38.70 18.99 -2.75
C ASN A 32 39.19 17.78 -1.97
N LYS A 33 39.07 17.78 -0.64
CA LYS A 33 39.43 16.64 0.21
C LYS A 33 38.40 15.51 0.13
N ALA A 34 37.08 15.83 0.10
CA ALA A 34 36.03 14.84 0.00
C ALA A 34 36.12 14.02 -1.29
N PHE A 35 36.33 14.66 -2.41
CA PHE A 35 36.34 14.03 -3.74
C PHE A 35 37.75 13.77 -4.29
N GLY A 36 38.82 14.20 -3.63
CA GLY A 36 40.18 14.04 -4.11
C GLY A 36 40.47 14.84 -5.36
N ILE A 37 39.85 16.05 -5.50
CA ILE A 37 39.98 16.90 -6.67
C ILE A 37 41.24 17.78 -6.53
N ASN A 38 42.09 17.74 -7.57
CA ASN A 38 43.16 18.68 -7.76
C ASN A 38 42.68 19.78 -8.69
N PRO A 39 42.63 21.07 -8.24
CA PRO A 39 42.15 22.15 -9.08
C PRO A 39 42.99 22.38 -10.35
N ALA A 40 44.27 22.02 -10.34
CA ALA A 40 45.15 22.12 -11.50
C ALA A 40 44.90 21.06 -12.57
N SER A 41 44.26 19.92 -12.19
CA SER A 41 43.98 18.81 -13.10
C SER A 41 42.73 18.10 -12.58
N PRO A 42 41.51 18.68 -12.79
CA PRO A 42 40.29 18.11 -12.30
C PRO A 42 39.98 16.81 -13.05
N PRO A 43 39.39 15.78 -12.34
CA PRO A 43 39.00 14.53 -12.99
C PRO A 43 37.79 14.72 -13.94
N ASN A 44 37.57 13.77 -14.82
CA ASN A 44 36.45 13.83 -15.75
C ASN A 44 35.07 13.69 -15.05
N ALA A 45 34.98 12.93 -13.95
CA ALA A 45 33.78 12.81 -13.15
C ALA A 45 33.82 13.84 -12.00
N LEU A 46 32.74 14.59 -11.85
CA LEU A 46 32.68 15.72 -10.92
C LEU A 46 31.40 15.66 -10.03
N PRO A 47 31.49 16.12 -8.76
CA PRO A 47 30.29 16.34 -7.96
C PRO A 47 29.54 17.58 -8.43
N ILE A 48 28.27 17.67 -8.06
CA ILE A 48 27.38 18.78 -8.46
C ILE A 48 27.05 19.64 -7.25
N LEU A 49 27.22 20.95 -7.39
CA LEU A 49 26.87 21.96 -6.41
C LEU A 49 25.54 22.61 -6.73
N VAL A 50 24.79 22.94 -5.68
CA VAL A 50 23.55 23.71 -5.78
C VAL A 50 23.54 24.78 -4.72
N SER A 51 23.37 26.04 -5.12
CA SER A 51 23.33 27.20 -4.21
C SER A 51 22.17 28.11 -4.56
N PHE A 52 21.39 28.53 -3.55
CA PHE A 52 20.26 29.45 -3.74
C PHE A 52 19.90 30.21 -2.45
N ARG A 53 19.17 31.33 -2.59
CA ARG A 53 18.62 32.11 -1.47
C ARG A 53 17.21 31.64 -1.12
N GLY A 54 16.82 31.81 0.15
CA GLY A 54 15.46 31.61 0.64
C GLY A 54 15.15 30.18 1.12
N SER A 55 13.88 29.86 1.30
CA SER A 55 13.47 28.57 1.88
C SER A 55 13.60 27.41 0.89
N PRO A 56 14.22 26.28 1.27
CA PRO A 56 14.26 25.07 0.46
C PRO A 56 12.89 24.44 0.17
N SER A 57 11.84 24.85 0.89
CA SER A 57 10.47 24.35 0.73
C SER A 57 9.66 25.12 -0.32
N GLY A 58 10.21 26.19 -0.89
CA GLY A 58 9.58 26.99 -1.95
C GLY A 58 9.85 26.43 -3.35
N SER A 59 9.33 27.12 -4.37
CA SER A 59 9.65 26.86 -5.79
C SER A 59 11.08 27.30 -6.10
N VAL A 60 12.05 26.45 -5.75
CA VAL A 60 13.47 26.72 -5.94
C VAL A 60 13.99 25.89 -7.12
N ASN A 61 14.84 26.52 -7.93
CA ASN A 61 15.55 25.80 -8.99
C ASN A 61 16.70 24.98 -8.38
N TRP A 62 16.56 23.66 -8.37
CA TRP A 62 17.54 22.69 -7.90
C TRP A 62 18.55 22.26 -8.98
N SER A 63 18.63 22.97 -10.11
CA SER A 63 19.69 22.72 -11.07
C SER A 63 21.05 23.15 -10.49
N GLY A 64 22.04 22.28 -10.66
CA GLY A 64 23.36 22.49 -10.11
C GLY A 64 24.40 22.65 -11.19
N ILE A 65 25.57 23.07 -10.77
CA ILE A 65 26.80 23.22 -11.58
C ILE A 65 27.82 22.15 -11.16
N ALA A 66 28.63 21.67 -12.10
CA ALA A 66 29.72 20.76 -11.78
C ALA A 66 30.82 21.51 -11.00
N TYR A 67 31.33 20.88 -9.96
CA TYR A 67 32.44 21.41 -9.18
C TYR A 67 33.78 21.06 -9.82
N ASN A 68 34.54 22.02 -10.25
CA ASN A 68 35.80 21.85 -10.96
C ASN A 68 37.06 22.00 -10.08
N GLY A 69 36.90 22.10 -8.77
CA GLY A 69 38.00 22.28 -7.82
C GLY A 69 38.19 23.73 -7.31
N SER A 70 37.52 24.71 -7.93
CA SER A 70 37.71 26.13 -7.58
C SER A 70 36.45 26.98 -7.59
N ASN A 71 35.30 26.45 -8.03
CA ASN A 71 34.07 27.22 -8.21
C ASN A 71 33.04 27.04 -7.07
N ALA A 72 33.47 26.62 -5.88
CA ALA A 72 32.58 26.61 -4.71
C ALA A 72 32.36 28.04 -4.18
N THR A 73 31.16 28.33 -3.70
CA THR A 73 30.85 29.58 -3.01
C THR A 73 31.04 29.42 -1.50
N GLU A 74 31.65 30.44 -0.89
CA GLU A 74 31.85 30.55 0.57
C GLU A 74 30.77 31.42 1.22
N SER A 75 29.75 31.84 0.47
CA SER A 75 28.71 32.74 0.99
C SER A 75 27.84 32.02 2.05
N GLU A 76 27.85 32.55 3.24
CA GLU A 76 27.03 32.07 4.36
C GLU A 76 25.55 32.46 4.26
N ASP A 77 25.20 33.37 3.32
CA ASP A 77 23.81 33.80 3.09
C ASP A 77 23.05 32.91 2.08
N LEU A 78 23.72 31.88 1.57
CA LEU A 78 23.15 30.94 0.61
C LEU A 78 22.94 29.56 1.23
N ASN A 79 21.89 28.90 0.80
CA ASN A 79 21.77 27.44 1.01
C ASN A 79 22.74 26.73 0.08
N ASN A 80 23.86 26.24 0.59
CA ASN A 80 24.89 25.58 -0.18
C ASN A 80 24.83 24.09 -0.01
N TYR A 81 24.74 23.36 -1.13
CA TYR A 81 24.63 21.92 -1.15
C TYR A 81 25.62 21.29 -2.14
N PHE A 82 26.02 20.06 -1.85
CA PHE A 82 26.84 19.24 -2.75
C PHE A 82 26.19 17.84 -2.94
N SER A 83 26.43 17.21 -4.10
CA SER A 83 26.04 15.83 -4.32
C SER A 83 27.03 14.88 -3.62
N VAL A 84 26.51 13.80 -3.01
CA VAL A 84 27.35 12.78 -2.35
C VAL A 84 28.09 11.87 -3.32
N ALA A 85 27.74 11.96 -4.61
CA ALA A 85 28.34 11.19 -5.70
C ALA A 85 28.94 12.11 -6.78
N GLU A 86 29.86 11.55 -7.56
CA GLU A 86 30.43 12.12 -8.77
C GLU A 86 29.65 11.66 -10.00
N PHE A 87 29.65 12.50 -11.05
CA PHE A 87 28.92 12.26 -12.30
C PHE A 87 29.79 12.49 -13.49
N ASN A 88 29.71 11.60 -14.49
CA ASN A 88 30.31 11.79 -15.79
C ASN A 88 29.53 12.84 -16.61
N PRO A 89 30.18 13.59 -17.50
CA PRO A 89 29.48 14.45 -18.44
C PRO A 89 28.57 13.64 -19.38
N GLY A 90 27.43 14.21 -19.73
CA GLY A 90 26.56 13.66 -20.78
C GLY A 90 27.18 13.81 -22.17
N LYS A 91 26.54 13.24 -23.18
CA LYS A 91 26.97 13.37 -24.59
C LYS A 91 27.04 14.83 -25.08
N ASP A 92 26.31 15.72 -24.43
CA ASP A 92 26.28 17.16 -24.66
C ASP A 92 27.32 17.92 -23.83
N GLY A 93 28.20 17.22 -23.13
CA GLY A 93 29.18 17.80 -22.21
C GLY A 93 28.61 18.34 -20.91
N SER A 94 27.30 18.30 -20.71
CA SER A 94 26.64 18.78 -19.49
C SER A 94 26.71 17.76 -18.36
N TYR A 95 26.94 18.24 -17.13
CA TYR A 95 26.87 17.42 -15.92
C TYR A 95 25.46 17.42 -15.32
N ARG A 96 24.90 16.25 -15.08
CA ARG A 96 23.55 16.11 -14.51
C ARG A 96 23.50 14.98 -13.51
N ARG A 97 22.78 15.18 -12.41
CA ARG A 97 22.52 14.15 -11.38
C ARG A 97 21.51 13.11 -11.89
N ARG A 98 21.95 12.20 -12.76
CA ARG A 98 21.16 11.10 -13.32
C ARG A 98 21.87 9.78 -13.10
N LYS A 99 21.10 8.69 -12.93
CA LYS A 99 21.69 7.33 -12.80
C LYS A 99 22.61 6.98 -13.98
N SER A 100 22.26 7.40 -15.19
CA SER A 100 23.07 7.19 -16.41
C SER A 100 24.42 7.90 -16.39
N ASN A 101 24.57 8.94 -15.59
CA ASN A 101 25.80 9.74 -15.47
C ASN A 101 26.58 9.41 -14.18
N PHE A 102 26.05 8.56 -13.31
CA PHE A 102 26.70 8.18 -12.06
C PHE A 102 28.10 7.59 -12.33
N ALA A 103 29.09 8.09 -11.62
CA ALA A 103 30.47 7.62 -11.71
C ALA A 103 30.89 6.89 -10.43
N ALA A 104 30.75 7.52 -9.27
CA ALA A 104 31.13 6.94 -7.99
C ALA A 104 30.38 7.59 -6.82
N LEU A 105 30.02 6.83 -5.80
CA LEU A 105 29.65 7.32 -4.48
C LEU A 105 30.94 7.59 -3.69
N ARG A 106 31.08 8.81 -3.13
CA ARG A 106 32.30 9.27 -2.41
C ARG A 106 32.04 9.64 -0.97
N VAL A 107 30.79 9.95 -0.62
CA VAL A 107 30.43 10.43 0.71
C VAL A 107 29.13 9.74 1.15
N ILE A 108 29.09 9.26 2.37
CA ILE A 108 27.87 8.78 3.03
C ILE A 108 27.54 9.76 4.15
N VAL A 109 26.30 10.23 4.23
CA VAL A 109 25.88 11.18 5.26
C VAL A 109 24.61 10.69 5.95
N PHE A 110 24.66 10.66 7.28
CA PHE A 110 23.48 10.50 8.12
C PHE A 110 22.94 11.88 8.45
N ASP A 111 21.70 12.13 8.07
CA ASP A 111 20.97 13.38 8.33
C ASP A 111 20.07 13.21 9.56
N ASP A 112 19.62 14.32 10.16
CA ASP A 112 18.78 14.34 11.35
C ASP A 112 19.40 13.60 12.57
N VAL A 113 20.74 13.60 12.71
CA VAL A 113 21.43 13.10 13.91
C VAL A 113 21.30 14.12 15.05
N THR A 114 21.00 13.65 16.27
CA THR A 114 20.79 14.52 17.45
C THR A 114 21.55 14.02 18.67
N ALA A 115 22.04 14.95 19.51
CA ALA A 115 22.64 14.60 20.78
C ALA A 115 21.57 14.19 21.82
N GLU A 116 20.38 14.78 21.74
CA GLU A 116 19.24 14.49 22.63
C GLU A 116 18.00 14.25 21.79
N VAL A 117 17.35 13.11 22.00
CA VAL A 117 16.08 12.76 21.35
C VAL A 117 14.97 13.54 22.03
N VAL A 118 14.28 14.39 21.28
CA VAL A 118 13.14 15.17 21.78
C VAL A 118 11.86 14.40 21.45
N ALA A 119 11.12 13.99 22.47
CA ALA A 119 9.82 13.33 22.30
C ALA A 119 8.83 14.26 21.58
N GLY A 120 8.01 13.69 20.68
CA GLY A 120 6.95 14.41 19.95
C GLY A 120 7.39 15.10 18.64
N LYS A 121 8.65 15.02 18.21
CA LYS A 121 9.02 15.46 16.86
C LYS A 121 8.53 14.48 15.79
N LYS A 122 7.90 15.01 14.74
CA LYS A 122 7.34 14.24 13.60
C LYS A 122 8.39 13.52 12.73
N LYS A 123 9.67 13.90 12.80
CA LYS A 123 10.76 13.29 12.05
C LYS A 123 11.54 12.31 12.91
N ALA A 124 11.94 11.20 12.30
CA ALA A 124 12.86 10.25 12.92
C ALA A 124 14.17 10.96 13.27
N GLN A 125 14.59 10.83 14.52
CA GLN A 125 15.84 11.37 15.04
C GLN A 125 16.81 10.22 15.25
N ILE A 126 18.02 10.37 14.73
CA ILE A 126 19.08 9.37 14.91
C ILE A 126 19.89 9.77 16.16
N PRO A 127 19.82 8.96 17.26
CA PRO A 127 20.64 9.26 18.43
C PRO A 127 22.13 9.17 18.11
N LEU A 128 22.92 10.06 18.68
CA LEU A 128 24.37 10.07 18.48
C LEU A 128 25.04 8.74 18.88
N SER A 129 24.46 8.04 19.88
CA SER A 129 24.92 6.70 20.33
C SER A 129 24.89 5.62 19.24
N ARG A 130 24.15 5.82 18.17
CA ARG A 130 24.10 4.90 17.03
C ARG A 130 25.24 5.06 16.03
N ILE A 131 26.04 6.11 16.17
CA ILE A 131 27.20 6.36 15.32
C ILE A 131 28.35 5.45 15.79
N LYS A 132 28.56 4.36 15.07
CA LYS A 132 29.54 3.32 15.46
C LYS A 132 30.95 3.56 14.91
N LEU A 133 31.05 4.21 13.73
CA LEU A 133 32.33 4.55 13.12
C LEU A 133 32.69 6.02 13.39
N GLN A 134 33.99 6.33 13.41
CA GLN A 134 34.46 7.70 13.56
C GLN A 134 34.09 8.53 12.33
N PRO A 135 33.32 9.63 12.45
CA PRO A 135 32.96 10.46 11.29
C PRO A 135 34.17 11.12 10.66
N SER A 136 34.15 11.32 9.35
CA SER A 136 35.11 12.19 8.65
C SER A 136 34.78 13.69 8.85
N PHE A 137 33.50 14.01 9.03
CA PHE A 137 33.05 15.36 9.34
C PHE A 137 31.70 15.39 10.06
N VAL A 138 31.40 16.44 10.78
CA VAL A 138 30.11 16.73 11.38
C VAL A 138 29.74 18.19 11.13
N ILE A 139 28.58 18.44 10.54
CA ILE A 139 28.04 19.77 10.27
C ILE A 139 26.76 19.98 11.08
N GLU A 140 26.68 21.04 11.88
CA GLU A 140 25.44 21.47 12.49
C GLU A 140 24.60 22.23 11.47
N THR A 141 23.39 21.74 11.16
CA THR A 141 22.51 22.31 10.13
C THR A 141 21.30 23.03 10.70
N SER A 142 21.01 22.82 11.97
CA SER A 142 20.08 23.59 12.81
C SER A 142 20.35 23.25 14.27
N HIS A 143 19.75 23.97 15.19
CA HIS A 143 19.98 23.78 16.62
C HIS A 143 19.75 22.32 17.05
N ASN A 144 20.80 21.68 17.57
CA ASN A 144 20.83 20.27 17.99
C ASN A 144 20.45 19.25 16.87
N ASN A 145 20.76 19.58 15.61
CA ASN A 145 20.56 18.71 14.46
C ASN A 145 21.82 18.71 13.57
N TYR A 146 22.34 17.53 13.30
CA TYR A 146 23.66 17.35 12.72
C TYR A 146 23.59 16.46 11.48
N GLN A 147 24.40 16.81 10.49
CA GLN A 147 24.81 15.89 9.41
C GLN A 147 26.15 15.27 9.80
N VAL A 148 26.15 13.93 9.93
CA VAL A 148 27.35 13.15 10.27
C VAL A 148 27.81 12.44 9.01
N GLY A 149 29.00 12.82 8.50
CA GLY A 149 29.49 12.36 7.22
C GLY A 149 30.73 11.48 7.30
N PHE A 150 30.80 10.58 6.34
CA PHE A 150 31.89 9.60 6.19
C PHE A 150 32.42 9.64 4.78
N PHE A 151 33.71 9.86 4.60
CA PHE A 151 34.34 9.69 3.31
C PHE A 151 34.53 8.22 3.02
N VAL A 152 34.21 7.80 1.81
CA VAL A 152 34.38 6.43 1.37
C VAL A 152 35.32 6.34 0.16
N GLU A 153 35.97 5.19 0.02
CA GLU A 153 36.63 4.86 -1.24
C GLU A 153 35.62 4.88 -2.40
N PRO A 154 36.05 5.19 -3.62
CA PRO A 154 35.12 5.31 -4.74
C PRO A 154 34.31 4.01 -4.96
N ILE A 155 32.98 4.06 -4.71
CA ILE A 155 32.08 2.95 -5.01
C ILE A 155 31.52 3.18 -6.40
N ASN A 156 32.14 2.57 -7.41
CA ASN A 156 31.82 2.79 -8.82
C ASN A 156 30.64 1.95 -9.32
N ASP A 157 30.31 0.84 -8.64
CA ASP A 157 29.14 0.03 -8.97
C ASP A 157 27.86 0.70 -8.46
N PRO A 158 26.97 1.17 -9.35
CA PRO A 158 25.72 1.81 -8.95
C PRO A 158 24.78 0.86 -8.19
N LYS A 159 24.90 -0.47 -8.41
CA LYS A 159 24.10 -1.46 -7.68
C LYS A 159 24.57 -1.58 -6.22
N MET A 160 25.87 -1.61 -6.01
CA MET A 160 26.46 -1.60 -4.67
C MET A 160 26.14 -0.30 -3.92
N ALA A 161 26.24 0.85 -4.60
CA ALA A 161 25.91 2.14 -4.01
C ALA A 161 24.42 2.26 -3.63
N ASP A 162 23.50 1.77 -4.47
CA ASP A 162 22.06 1.70 -4.18
C ASP A 162 21.79 0.71 -3.03
N ALA A 163 22.36 -0.49 -3.04
CA ALA A 163 22.18 -1.51 -1.99
C ALA A 163 22.69 -1.04 -0.63
N LEU A 164 23.83 -0.37 -0.59
CA LEU A 164 24.38 0.20 0.64
C LEU A 164 23.49 1.33 1.18
N SER A 165 22.99 2.21 0.32
CA SER A 165 22.07 3.27 0.71
C SER A 165 20.75 2.71 1.27
N GLU A 166 20.21 1.66 0.66
CA GLU A 166 19.00 0.96 1.13
C GLU A 166 19.24 0.27 2.47
N ALA A 167 20.39 -0.37 2.67
CA ALA A 167 20.77 -1.01 3.93
C ALA A 167 20.90 0.02 5.08
N ILE A 168 21.46 1.20 4.81
CA ILE A 168 21.53 2.31 5.75
C ILE A 168 20.12 2.80 6.17
N ILE A 169 19.21 2.93 5.21
CA ILE A 169 17.82 3.31 5.48
C ILE A 169 17.12 2.25 6.32
N ARG A 170 17.24 0.96 5.97
CA ARG A 170 16.67 -0.16 6.74
C ARG A 170 17.23 -0.22 8.16
N ALA A 171 18.49 0.07 8.33
CA ALA A 171 19.11 0.18 9.66
C ALA A 171 18.61 1.40 10.46
N GLY A 172 17.73 2.25 9.91
CA GLY A 172 17.25 3.47 10.54
C GLY A 172 18.35 4.49 10.81
N LEU A 173 19.37 4.55 9.96
CA LEU A 173 20.50 5.50 10.00
C LEU A 173 20.34 6.61 8.94
N SER A 174 19.22 6.65 8.24
CA SER A 174 18.85 7.71 7.31
C SER A 174 17.33 7.78 7.15
N ASP A 175 16.82 8.95 6.76
CA ASP A 175 15.41 9.16 6.46
C ASP A 175 14.95 8.20 5.35
N PRO A 176 13.82 7.47 5.51
CA PRO A 176 13.21 6.65 4.46
C PRO A 176 12.90 7.41 3.16
N GLY A 177 12.67 8.73 3.25
CA GLY A 177 12.49 9.61 2.09
C GLY A 177 13.81 10.01 1.40
N ALA A 178 14.96 9.58 1.89
CA ALA A 178 16.23 9.84 1.25
C ALA A 178 16.35 9.02 -0.03
N SER A 179 16.25 9.70 -1.19
CA SER A 179 16.53 9.10 -2.50
C SER A 179 17.96 8.54 -2.56
N GLY A 180 18.18 7.54 -3.43
CA GLY A 180 19.49 6.89 -3.61
C GLY A 180 20.63 7.86 -3.95
N PRO A 181 21.87 7.39 -4.05
CA PRO A 181 23.08 8.24 -4.10
C PRO A 181 23.08 9.22 -5.28
N THR A 182 22.40 8.89 -6.36
CA THR A 182 22.32 9.74 -7.56
C THR A 182 21.51 11.03 -7.39
N ALA A 183 20.67 11.14 -6.39
CA ALA A 183 19.80 12.32 -6.20
C ALA A 183 20.12 13.10 -4.92
N ARG A 184 20.92 12.53 -4.02
CA ARG A 184 21.14 13.08 -2.68
C ARG A 184 22.05 14.30 -2.69
N LEU A 185 21.56 15.37 -2.07
CA LEU A 185 22.29 16.60 -1.83
C LEU A 185 22.44 16.82 -0.32
N MET A 186 23.64 17.18 0.12
CA MET A 186 23.98 17.47 1.50
C MET A 186 24.51 18.88 1.65
N ARG A 187 24.36 19.48 2.82
CA ARG A 187 24.80 20.84 3.08
C ARG A 187 26.32 20.92 3.19
N LEU A 188 26.85 22.00 2.66
CA LEU A 188 28.24 22.38 2.85
C LEU A 188 28.47 23.05 4.21
N PRO A 189 29.72 23.07 4.74
CA PRO A 189 30.09 23.74 5.98
C PRO A 189 29.70 25.20 6.06
N HIS A 190 30.02 25.97 5.02
CA HIS A 190 29.70 27.39 4.94
C HIS A 190 28.43 27.59 4.11
N GLY A 191 27.35 28.05 4.77
CA GLY A 191 26.06 28.32 4.18
C GLY A 191 24.97 28.46 5.23
N CYS A 192 23.74 28.78 4.82
CA CYS A 192 22.60 28.89 5.71
C CYS A 192 21.59 27.76 5.52
N ASN A 193 20.78 27.58 6.54
CA ASN A 193 19.56 26.78 6.46
C ASN A 193 18.32 27.69 6.41
N GLY A 194 17.92 28.04 5.22
CA GLY A 194 16.78 28.94 4.97
C GLY A 194 15.41 28.40 5.33
N LYS A 195 15.29 27.20 5.97
CA LYS A 195 14.04 26.69 6.57
C LYS A 195 13.65 27.47 7.83
N TYR A 196 14.60 28.11 8.47
CA TYR A 196 14.41 28.82 9.75
C TYR A 196 14.32 30.33 9.53
N ARG A 197 13.74 31.03 10.50
CA ARG A 197 13.71 32.50 10.57
C ARG A 197 14.04 32.94 12.00
N PRO A 198 15.19 33.62 12.26
CA PRO A 198 16.26 33.94 11.31
C PRO A 198 16.92 32.68 10.74
N GLU A 199 17.57 32.81 9.59
CA GLU A 199 18.27 31.72 8.92
C GLU A 199 19.37 31.14 9.81
N PHE A 200 19.44 29.82 9.90
CA PHE A 200 20.47 29.17 10.71
C PHE A 200 21.76 29.04 9.91
N ARG A 201 22.86 29.52 10.41
CA ARG A 201 24.18 29.35 9.79
C ARG A 201 24.72 27.97 10.08
N CYS A 202 25.05 27.20 9.05
CA CYS A 202 25.71 25.91 9.18
C CYS A 202 27.12 26.08 9.76
N ARG A 203 27.54 25.08 10.58
CA ARG A 203 28.86 25.12 11.23
C ARG A 203 29.52 23.75 11.16
N LEU A 204 30.77 23.70 10.74
CA LEU A 204 31.61 22.50 10.82
C LEU A 204 32.04 22.31 12.28
N LEU A 205 31.74 21.18 12.88
CA LEU A 205 32.06 20.88 14.28
C LEU A 205 33.16 19.82 14.43
N MET A 206 33.37 19.00 13.40
CA MET A 206 34.42 18.00 13.36
C MET A 206 34.91 17.84 11.92
N TRP A 207 36.23 17.70 11.78
CA TRP A 207 36.87 17.49 10.51
C TRP A 207 38.07 16.55 10.63
N ASN A 208 38.03 15.44 9.89
CA ASN A 208 39.13 14.50 9.74
C ASN A 208 39.18 13.94 8.31
N CYS A 209 39.84 14.62 7.43
CA CYS A 209 39.93 14.27 6.02
C CYS A 209 40.80 13.04 5.70
N LYS A 210 41.55 12.54 6.70
CA LYS A 210 42.41 11.35 6.54
C LYS A 210 41.62 10.03 6.65
N ILE A 211 40.46 10.06 7.34
CA ILE A 211 39.61 8.86 7.51
C ILE A 211 38.77 8.65 6.27
N ARG A 212 38.98 7.53 5.63
CA ARG A 212 38.12 6.97 4.56
C ARG A 212 37.82 5.52 4.85
N TYR A 213 36.65 5.06 4.45
CA TYR A 213 36.17 3.72 4.65
C TYR A 213 35.94 3.01 3.32
N SER A 214 36.30 1.75 3.21
CA SER A 214 35.79 0.91 2.14
C SER A 214 34.31 0.63 2.33
N ALA A 215 33.62 0.17 1.29
CA ALA A 215 32.22 -0.26 1.42
C ALA A 215 32.07 -1.39 2.47
N GLN A 216 33.04 -2.28 2.57
CA GLN A 216 33.02 -3.39 3.52
C GLN A 216 33.21 -2.90 4.97
N ASP A 217 34.15 -1.99 5.22
CA ASP A 217 34.33 -1.41 6.56
C ASP A 217 33.05 -0.74 7.07
N PHE A 218 32.29 -0.13 6.15
CA PHE A 218 31.03 0.52 6.47
C PHE A 218 29.92 -0.47 6.78
N ILE A 219 29.86 -1.56 6.01
CA ILE A 219 28.92 -2.69 6.22
C ILE A 219 29.19 -3.31 7.59
N ASP A 220 30.42 -3.67 7.87
CA ASP A 220 30.81 -4.34 9.11
C ASP A 220 30.69 -3.39 10.32
N GLY A 221 31.08 -2.12 10.17
CA GLY A 221 31.05 -1.14 11.25
C GLY A 221 29.63 -0.79 11.73
N PHE A 222 28.63 -0.83 10.84
CA PHE A 222 27.23 -0.59 11.16
C PHE A 222 26.36 -1.85 11.17
N ASP A 223 26.95 -3.03 10.99
CA ASP A 223 26.24 -4.33 10.92
C ASP A 223 25.12 -4.30 9.88
N LEU A 224 25.44 -3.81 8.68
CA LEU A 224 24.47 -3.64 7.61
C LEU A 224 24.26 -4.96 6.86
N LYS A 225 23.03 -5.37 6.70
CA LYS A 225 22.68 -6.50 5.83
C LYS A 225 22.46 -5.99 4.41
N LEU A 226 23.43 -6.25 3.53
CA LEU A 226 23.22 -6.08 2.09
C LEU A 226 22.40 -7.28 1.60
N GLU A 227 21.10 -7.12 1.52
CA GLU A 227 20.33 -8.02 0.68
C GLU A 227 20.68 -7.67 -0.77
N ALA A 228 21.26 -8.62 -1.51
CA ALA A 228 21.12 -8.57 -2.94
C ALA A 228 19.63 -8.37 -3.20
N ARG A 229 19.22 -7.30 -3.91
CA ARG A 229 17.86 -7.29 -4.46
C ARG A 229 17.72 -8.66 -5.09
N PRO A 230 16.80 -9.52 -4.64
CA PRO A 230 16.44 -10.63 -5.47
C PRO A 230 16.07 -9.94 -6.78
N VAL A 231 16.69 -10.34 -7.86
CA VAL A 231 16.06 -10.18 -9.16
C VAL A 231 14.74 -10.87 -8.93
N VAL A 232 13.67 -10.05 -8.76
CA VAL A 232 12.34 -10.58 -8.51
C VAL A 232 11.92 -11.21 -9.83
N VAL A 233 12.44 -12.40 -10.04
CA VAL A 233 11.79 -13.38 -10.87
C VAL A 233 10.63 -13.84 -10.02
N SER A 234 9.52 -13.15 -10.13
CA SER A 234 8.27 -13.56 -9.52
C SER A 234 7.86 -14.88 -10.15
N ARG A 235 8.36 -15.96 -9.56
CA ARG A 235 7.86 -17.30 -9.85
C ARG A 235 6.59 -17.49 -9.04
N VAL A 236 5.51 -16.85 -9.50
CA VAL A 236 4.19 -17.41 -9.20
C VAL A 236 4.19 -18.77 -9.90
N PRO A 237 3.90 -19.89 -9.23
CA PRO A 237 3.77 -21.16 -9.90
C PRO A 237 2.72 -21.00 -11.00
N PHE A 238 3.13 -21.17 -12.24
CA PHE A 238 2.26 -21.12 -13.40
C PHE A 238 1.29 -22.31 -13.31
N VAL A 239 0.08 -22.05 -12.87
CA VAL A 239 -1.04 -22.97 -13.06
C VAL A 239 -1.69 -22.59 -14.38
N PRO A 240 -1.58 -23.39 -15.43
CA PRO A 240 -2.21 -23.07 -16.70
C PRO A 240 -3.73 -23.07 -16.52
N ILE A 241 -4.33 -21.90 -16.70
CA ILE A 241 -5.79 -21.77 -16.75
C ILE A 241 -6.26 -22.43 -18.05
N ARG A 242 -6.86 -23.60 -17.93
CA ARG A 242 -7.65 -24.17 -19.02
C ARG A 242 -8.93 -23.36 -19.14
N ASN A 243 -8.92 -22.36 -19.99
CA ASN A 243 -10.15 -21.66 -20.37
C ASN A 243 -10.93 -22.53 -21.34
N GLY A 244 -12.11 -22.93 -20.90
CA GLY A 244 -13.19 -23.36 -21.81
C GLY A 244 -13.61 -22.16 -22.66
N GLY A 245 -13.55 -22.34 -23.97
CA GLY A 245 -14.12 -21.67 -25.08
C GLY A 245 -14.66 -20.24 -24.93
N LEU A 246 -13.86 -19.27 -25.36
CA LEU A 246 -14.37 -18.10 -26.09
C LEU A 246 -13.91 -18.26 -27.52
N ALA A 247 -14.86 -18.35 -28.46
CA ALA A 247 -14.62 -18.37 -29.87
C ALA A 247 -13.90 -17.08 -30.28
N ALA A 248 -12.61 -17.17 -30.53
CA ALA A 248 -11.82 -16.07 -31.06
C ALA A 248 -12.22 -15.86 -32.51
N GLU A 249 -12.71 -14.66 -32.85
CA GLU A 249 -12.83 -14.20 -34.22
C GLU A 249 -11.49 -14.41 -34.93
N LYS A 250 -11.54 -15.21 -35.98
CA LYS A 250 -10.41 -15.51 -36.85
C LYS A 250 -10.10 -14.30 -37.73
N ASN A 251 -9.37 -13.33 -37.21
CA ASN A 251 -8.66 -12.31 -37.98
C ASN A 251 -7.56 -11.66 -37.12
N ALA A 252 -6.70 -12.48 -36.53
CA ALA A 252 -5.58 -12.03 -35.75
C ALA A 252 -4.38 -11.66 -36.67
N VAL A 253 -3.71 -10.58 -36.33
CA VAL A 253 -2.42 -10.15 -36.85
C VAL A 253 -1.30 -11.11 -36.42
N PHE A 254 -1.62 -12.33 -36.09
CA PHE A 254 -0.69 -13.40 -35.78
C PHE A 254 -0.41 -14.19 -37.05
N SER A 255 0.66 -13.82 -37.76
CA SER A 255 1.31 -14.76 -38.65
C SER A 255 2.55 -15.30 -37.97
N PRO A 256 2.68 -16.62 -37.82
CA PRO A 256 3.94 -17.21 -37.41
C PRO A 256 4.90 -17.06 -38.60
N ALA A 257 5.85 -16.14 -38.50
CA ALA A 257 6.95 -16.07 -39.45
C ALA A 257 8.26 -16.48 -38.73
N PRO A 258 9.24 -17.05 -39.49
CA PRO A 258 10.36 -17.78 -38.98
C PRO A 258 11.23 -16.90 -38.06
N THR A 259 11.58 -17.50 -37.03
CA THR A 259 12.16 -16.90 -35.89
C THR A 259 13.56 -17.41 -35.69
N THR A 260 14.28 -16.67 -34.86
CA THR A 260 15.33 -17.31 -34.05
C THR A 260 14.63 -18.20 -33.03
N ASN A 261 14.54 -19.47 -33.33
CA ASN A 261 14.21 -20.50 -32.34
C ASN A 261 15.59 -20.96 -31.79
N PRO A 262 15.94 -20.59 -30.55
CA PRO A 262 17.30 -20.89 -30.04
C PRO A 262 17.63 -22.36 -30.08
N VAL A 263 16.65 -23.24 -29.93
CA VAL A 263 16.80 -24.68 -30.05
C VAL A 263 17.11 -25.06 -31.49
N LEU A 264 16.33 -24.58 -32.45
CA LEU A 264 16.53 -24.88 -33.85
C LEU A 264 17.84 -24.28 -34.36
N ASP A 265 18.19 -23.07 -33.94
CA ASP A 265 19.44 -22.40 -34.31
C ASP A 265 20.65 -23.19 -33.80
N LYS A 266 20.63 -23.63 -32.54
CA LYS A 266 21.67 -24.51 -31.97
C LYS A 266 21.75 -25.88 -32.66
N LEU A 267 20.60 -26.46 -33.02
CA LEU A 267 20.55 -27.70 -33.79
C LEU A 267 21.18 -27.53 -35.17
N LYS A 268 20.94 -26.40 -35.84
CA LYS A 268 21.56 -26.05 -37.16
C LYS A 268 23.05 -25.80 -37.01
N GLU A 269 23.46 -25.01 -36.03
CA GLU A 269 24.87 -24.71 -35.71
C GLU A 269 25.69 -25.98 -35.50
N ARG A 270 25.10 -26.97 -34.80
CA ARG A 270 25.73 -28.28 -34.57
C ARG A 270 25.56 -29.28 -35.74
N GLY A 271 24.97 -28.86 -36.88
CA GLY A 271 24.74 -29.74 -38.00
C GLY A 271 23.77 -30.91 -37.75
N MET A 272 22.90 -30.79 -36.74
CA MET A 272 22.01 -31.86 -36.29
C MET A 272 20.65 -31.88 -37.01
N VAL A 273 20.29 -30.85 -37.77
CA VAL A 273 19.04 -30.80 -38.56
C VAL A 273 19.24 -31.55 -39.86
N LYS A 274 18.47 -32.63 -40.10
CA LYS A 274 18.52 -33.42 -41.33
C LYS A 274 17.56 -32.89 -42.40
N ARG A 275 16.29 -32.77 -42.08
CA ARG A 275 15.27 -32.25 -43.00
C ARG A 275 14.04 -31.71 -42.23
N LYS A 276 13.30 -30.85 -42.90
CA LYS A 276 12.00 -30.35 -42.43
C LYS A 276 10.90 -31.37 -42.84
N LEU A 277 10.14 -31.86 -41.87
CA LEU A 277 9.07 -32.86 -42.08
C LEU A 277 7.70 -32.23 -42.28
N GLY A 278 7.55 -30.95 -41.89
CA GLY A 278 6.30 -30.19 -41.95
C GLY A 278 6.46 -28.84 -41.24
N GLU A 279 5.40 -28.09 -41.06
CA GLU A 279 5.45 -26.81 -40.37
C GLU A 279 5.83 -27.05 -38.90
N GLY A 280 6.91 -26.38 -38.47
CA GLY A 280 7.44 -26.51 -37.08
C GLY A 280 8.00 -27.89 -36.70
N LYS A 281 8.19 -28.84 -37.66
CA LYS A 281 8.63 -30.21 -37.40
C LYS A 281 9.90 -30.55 -38.18
N TYR A 282 10.92 -30.99 -37.47
CA TYR A 282 12.24 -31.30 -38.04
C TYR A 282 12.72 -32.68 -37.65
N GLU A 283 13.22 -33.43 -38.62
CA GLU A 283 14.03 -34.62 -38.36
C GLU A 283 15.45 -34.18 -37.99
N ILE A 284 15.93 -34.67 -36.84
CA ILE A 284 17.22 -34.29 -36.30
C ILE A 284 18.09 -35.54 -36.05
N THR A 285 19.40 -35.33 -35.97
CA THR A 285 20.32 -36.34 -35.42
C THR A 285 20.07 -36.45 -33.92
N CYS A 286 19.85 -37.67 -33.43
CA CYS A 286 19.63 -37.85 -31.99
C CYS A 286 20.96 -37.57 -31.24
N PRO A 287 20.94 -36.72 -30.22
CA PRO A 287 22.13 -36.45 -29.41
C PRO A 287 22.76 -37.71 -28.80
N TRP A 288 21.93 -38.69 -28.57
CA TRP A 288 22.30 -39.97 -27.92
C TRP A 288 22.36 -41.15 -28.92
N LYS A 289 22.62 -40.87 -30.20
CA LYS A 289 22.69 -41.91 -31.25
C LYS A 289 23.72 -43.01 -30.92
N HIS A 290 24.77 -42.68 -30.16
CA HIS A 290 25.77 -43.63 -29.76
C HIS A 290 25.22 -44.73 -28.81
N GLN A 291 24.06 -44.54 -28.25
CA GLN A 291 23.35 -45.50 -27.40
C GLN A 291 22.33 -46.34 -28.19
N HIS A 292 22.09 -46.03 -29.46
CA HIS A 292 21.14 -46.78 -30.27
C HIS A 292 21.77 -48.11 -30.75
N THR A 293 20.89 -49.11 -30.99
CA THR A 293 21.28 -50.36 -31.59
C THR A 293 21.83 -50.06 -33.00
N ASP A 294 23.01 -50.58 -33.33
CA ASP A 294 23.72 -50.31 -34.59
C ASP A 294 24.02 -48.83 -34.84
N GLN A 295 24.04 -47.99 -33.82
CA GLN A 295 24.21 -46.54 -33.92
C GLN A 295 23.28 -45.85 -34.93
N ALA A 296 22.10 -46.47 -35.14
CA ALA A 296 21.12 -45.97 -36.12
C ALA A 296 20.68 -44.52 -35.80
N ASP A 297 20.88 -43.64 -36.76
CA ASP A 297 20.53 -42.22 -36.66
C ASP A 297 19.26 -41.90 -37.45
N THR A 298 18.15 -42.55 -37.06
CA THR A 298 16.83 -42.35 -37.67
C THR A 298 15.78 -42.13 -36.56
N GLY A 299 14.63 -41.56 -36.91
CA GLY A 299 13.46 -41.48 -36.02
C GLY A 299 13.54 -40.50 -34.84
N ALA A 300 14.51 -39.57 -34.80
CA ALA A 300 14.50 -38.47 -33.85
C ALA A 300 13.89 -37.21 -34.46
N VAL A 301 12.94 -36.63 -33.76
CA VAL A 301 12.15 -35.49 -34.24
C VAL A 301 12.09 -34.40 -33.16
N TYR A 302 12.31 -33.17 -33.61
CA TYR A 302 12.07 -31.95 -32.84
C TYR A 302 10.86 -31.21 -33.41
N TRP A 303 9.99 -30.72 -32.52
CA TRP A 303 8.89 -29.84 -32.85
C TRP A 303 9.17 -28.46 -32.24
N GLU A 304 8.99 -27.41 -33.02
CA GLU A 304 9.05 -26.04 -32.55
C GLU A 304 7.96 -25.78 -31.48
N PRO A 305 8.21 -24.80 -30.57
CA PRO A 305 7.22 -24.41 -29.60
C PRO A 305 5.87 -24.04 -30.22
N ASP A 306 4.79 -24.51 -29.63
CA ASP A 306 3.41 -24.18 -29.97
C ASP A 306 2.58 -23.93 -28.68
N GLU A 307 1.28 -23.67 -28.82
CA GLU A 307 0.39 -23.42 -27.69
C GLU A 307 0.28 -24.63 -26.72
N LYS A 308 0.46 -25.86 -27.23
CA LYS A 308 0.38 -27.08 -26.41
C LYS A 308 1.75 -27.45 -25.81
N HIS A 309 2.82 -27.08 -26.49
CA HIS A 309 4.19 -27.36 -26.12
C HIS A 309 5.01 -26.08 -26.13
N PRO A 310 4.89 -25.22 -25.09
CA PRO A 310 5.46 -23.86 -25.07
C PRO A 310 6.98 -23.79 -25.22
N ILE A 311 7.71 -24.85 -24.93
CA ILE A 311 9.16 -24.98 -25.08
C ILE A 311 9.56 -25.93 -26.20
N GLY A 312 8.60 -26.32 -27.05
CA GLY A 312 8.76 -27.33 -28.08
C GLY A 312 8.61 -28.76 -27.57
N ALA A 313 8.81 -29.72 -28.46
CA ALA A 313 8.78 -31.14 -28.12
C ALA A 313 9.92 -31.90 -28.79
N PHE A 314 10.38 -32.95 -28.16
CA PHE A 314 11.37 -33.87 -28.69
C PHE A 314 10.94 -35.30 -28.47
N LYS A 315 11.13 -36.16 -29.48
CA LYS A 315 10.92 -37.58 -29.37
C LYS A 315 11.89 -38.34 -30.26
N CYS A 316 12.53 -39.36 -29.71
CA CYS A 316 13.27 -40.37 -30.45
C CYS A 316 12.49 -41.69 -30.33
N GLN A 317 12.42 -42.45 -31.47
CA GLN A 317 11.67 -43.72 -31.52
C GLN A 317 12.48 -44.91 -31.03
N HIS A 318 13.78 -44.78 -30.79
CA HIS A 318 14.63 -45.87 -30.30
C HIS A 318 14.38 -46.17 -28.83
N GLY A 319 14.33 -47.43 -28.45
CA GLY A 319 14.01 -47.91 -27.10
C GLY A 319 14.94 -47.32 -26.02
N HIS A 320 16.22 -47.15 -26.30
CA HIS A 320 17.17 -46.49 -25.35
C HIS A 320 16.86 -45.00 -25.05
N CYS A 321 16.06 -44.35 -25.89
CA CYS A 321 15.64 -42.96 -25.71
C CYS A 321 14.18 -42.82 -25.24
N ALA A 322 13.52 -43.90 -24.85
CA ALA A 322 12.08 -43.90 -24.51
C ALA A 322 11.70 -42.96 -23.35
N GLY A 323 12.62 -42.68 -22.41
CA GLY A 323 12.44 -41.78 -21.28
C GLY A 323 12.91 -40.34 -21.50
N ARG A 324 13.43 -40.01 -22.70
CA ARG A 324 14.01 -38.71 -22.99
C ARG A 324 13.01 -37.79 -23.62
N ASP A 325 12.96 -36.56 -23.12
CA ASP A 325 12.01 -35.54 -23.58
C ASP A 325 12.73 -34.24 -24.06
N ILE A 326 11.95 -33.19 -24.22
CA ILE A 326 12.47 -31.88 -24.64
C ILE A 326 13.44 -31.28 -23.63
N LYS A 327 13.31 -31.57 -22.33
CA LYS A 327 14.18 -31.02 -21.31
C LYS A 327 15.61 -31.57 -21.45
N ASP A 328 15.73 -32.88 -21.71
CA ASP A 328 17.03 -33.49 -21.98
C ASP A 328 17.68 -32.87 -23.22
N LEU A 329 16.89 -32.60 -24.28
CA LEU A 329 17.41 -31.94 -25.50
C LEU A 329 17.86 -30.50 -25.20
N LEU A 330 17.12 -29.76 -24.40
CA LEU A 330 17.47 -28.40 -23.99
C LEU A 330 18.78 -28.40 -23.19
N GLU A 331 18.91 -29.29 -22.22
CA GLU A 331 20.13 -29.45 -21.42
C GLU A 331 21.35 -29.80 -22.29
N PHE A 332 21.20 -30.75 -23.22
CA PHE A 332 22.23 -31.08 -24.17
C PHE A 332 22.66 -29.89 -25.04
N LEU A 333 21.75 -29.08 -25.47
CA LEU A 333 22.01 -27.88 -26.29
C LEU A 333 22.53 -26.70 -25.48
N GLY A 334 22.41 -26.72 -24.14
CA GLY A 334 22.69 -25.59 -23.25
C GLY A 334 21.73 -24.43 -23.47
N VAL A 335 20.43 -24.74 -23.69
CA VAL A 335 19.34 -23.77 -23.84
C VAL A 335 18.44 -23.92 -22.65
N THR A 336 18.14 -22.81 -21.97
CA THR A 336 17.20 -22.82 -20.84
C THR A 336 15.75 -22.97 -21.33
N PRO A 337 14.84 -23.52 -20.52
CA PRO A 337 13.41 -23.57 -20.86
C PRO A 337 12.79 -22.20 -21.16
N GLU A 338 13.31 -21.15 -20.53
CA GLU A 338 12.89 -19.75 -20.77
C GLU A 338 13.32 -19.26 -22.15
N GLU A 339 14.53 -19.57 -22.59
CA GLU A 339 15.04 -19.24 -23.94
C GLU A 339 14.31 -20.01 -25.03
N ALA A 340 13.97 -21.28 -24.76
CA ALA A 340 13.25 -22.15 -25.69
C ALA A 340 11.79 -21.76 -25.88
N ARG A 341 11.21 -20.98 -24.97
CA ARG A 341 9.79 -20.67 -24.94
C ARG A 341 9.34 -19.85 -26.15
N MET A 342 8.15 -20.16 -26.67
CA MET A 342 7.52 -19.36 -27.71
C MET A 342 7.26 -17.94 -27.22
N VAL A 343 7.89 -16.96 -27.84
CA VAL A 343 7.74 -15.53 -27.54
C VAL A 343 6.85 -14.88 -28.59
N SER A 344 5.79 -14.24 -28.16
CA SER A 344 4.86 -13.54 -29.05
C SER A 344 5.55 -12.39 -29.78
N ARG A 345 5.35 -12.29 -31.11
CA ARG A 345 5.96 -11.25 -31.93
C ARG A 345 5.03 -10.09 -32.17
N ILE A 346 5.52 -8.91 -31.87
CA ILE A 346 4.80 -7.65 -32.09
C ILE A 346 5.46 -6.93 -33.27
N ARG A 347 4.78 -6.88 -34.39
CA ARG A 347 5.23 -6.12 -35.58
C ARG A 347 4.74 -4.69 -35.50
N LEU A 348 5.67 -3.74 -35.61
CA LEU A 348 5.37 -2.32 -35.64
C LEU A 348 4.91 -1.94 -37.07
N ILE A 349 3.62 -1.78 -37.25
CA ILE A 349 3.02 -1.32 -38.51
C ILE A 349 2.50 0.11 -38.28
N PRO A 350 3.00 1.11 -39.00
CA PRO A 350 2.50 2.48 -38.95
C PRO A 350 0.98 2.54 -39.16
N GLY A 351 0.27 3.29 -38.30
CA GLY A 351 -1.19 3.41 -38.38
C GLY A 351 -1.99 2.35 -37.63
N GLU A 352 -1.37 1.26 -37.10
CA GLU A 352 -2.05 0.14 -36.44
C GLU A 352 -1.86 0.11 -34.91
N ALA A 353 -1.72 1.27 -34.29
CA ALA A 353 -1.48 1.36 -32.84
C ALA A 353 -2.51 0.59 -32.00
N LYS A 354 -3.81 0.68 -32.34
CA LYS A 354 -4.89 -0.03 -31.64
C LYS A 354 -4.69 -1.55 -31.68
N ARG A 355 -4.30 -2.11 -32.82
CA ARG A 355 -4.07 -3.57 -32.97
C ARG A 355 -2.86 -4.01 -32.17
N ILE A 356 -1.81 -3.19 -32.12
CA ILE A 356 -0.61 -3.45 -31.32
C ILE A 356 -0.97 -3.45 -29.83
N VAL A 357 -1.73 -2.46 -29.35
CA VAL A 357 -2.19 -2.39 -27.95
C VAL A 357 -3.02 -3.63 -27.58
N ILE A 358 -3.97 -4.04 -28.41
CA ILE A 358 -4.79 -5.24 -28.18
C ILE A 358 -3.90 -6.49 -28.14
N ALA A 359 -2.96 -6.64 -29.06
CA ALA A 359 -2.07 -7.80 -29.10
C ALA A 359 -1.20 -7.88 -27.84
N VAL A 360 -0.66 -6.76 -27.37
CA VAL A 360 0.12 -6.70 -26.12
C VAL A 360 -0.75 -7.02 -24.91
N ASN A 361 -1.93 -6.43 -24.80
CA ASN A 361 -2.85 -6.72 -23.72
C ASN A 361 -3.28 -8.20 -23.68
N THR A 362 -3.40 -8.83 -24.87
CA THR A 362 -3.67 -10.28 -24.97
C THR A 362 -2.52 -11.10 -24.39
N VAL A 363 -1.28 -10.75 -24.73
CA VAL A 363 -0.09 -11.42 -24.17
C VAL A 363 -0.02 -11.24 -22.66
N LEU A 364 -0.23 -10.02 -22.17
CA LEU A 364 -0.26 -9.75 -20.74
C LEU A 364 -1.36 -10.54 -20.02
N ALA A 365 -2.57 -10.62 -20.59
CA ALA A 365 -3.68 -11.38 -20.04
C ALA A 365 -3.37 -12.89 -19.95
N GLN A 366 -2.66 -13.45 -20.93
CA GLN A 366 -2.27 -14.86 -20.94
C GLN A 366 -1.28 -15.24 -19.83
N THR A 367 -0.56 -14.28 -19.25
CA THR A 367 0.32 -14.54 -18.11
C THR A 367 -0.43 -14.90 -16.84
N GLY A 368 -1.70 -14.48 -16.71
CA GLY A 368 -2.51 -14.63 -15.50
C GLY A 368 -2.09 -13.73 -14.34
N CYS A 369 -1.10 -12.85 -14.55
CA CYS A 369 -0.57 -11.94 -13.52
C CYS A 369 -0.96 -10.48 -13.76
N PHE A 370 -1.38 -10.12 -14.98
CA PHE A 370 -1.78 -8.78 -15.35
C PHE A 370 -3.29 -8.63 -15.46
N PHE A 371 -3.79 -7.55 -14.93
CA PHE A 371 -5.21 -7.24 -14.83
C PHE A 371 -5.43 -5.75 -15.13
N GLN A 372 -6.68 -5.40 -15.41
CA GLN A 372 -7.10 -4.00 -15.37
C GLN A 372 -7.84 -3.71 -14.05
N ARG A 373 -7.56 -2.57 -13.46
CA ARG A 373 -8.22 -2.07 -12.25
C ARG A 373 -8.38 -0.57 -12.34
N SER A 374 -9.63 -0.09 -12.26
CA SER A 374 -9.93 1.35 -12.31
C SER A 374 -9.31 2.07 -13.53
N GLY A 375 -9.39 1.42 -14.71
CA GLY A 375 -8.83 1.96 -15.94
C GLY A 375 -7.30 1.95 -16.03
N ARG A 376 -6.62 1.15 -15.21
CA ARG A 376 -5.17 0.98 -15.19
C ARG A 376 -4.75 -0.46 -15.32
N ILE A 377 -3.56 -0.67 -15.86
CA ILE A 377 -2.93 -1.99 -15.83
C ILE A 377 -2.25 -2.17 -14.48
N VAL A 378 -2.64 -3.23 -13.80
CA VAL A 378 -2.02 -3.67 -12.55
C VAL A 378 -1.46 -5.07 -12.71
N ARG A 379 -0.46 -5.40 -11.90
CA ARG A 379 0.07 -6.75 -11.82
C ARG A 379 0.05 -7.26 -10.39
N LEU A 380 -0.03 -8.57 -10.28
CA LEU A 380 0.17 -9.27 -9.02
C LEU A 380 1.65 -9.58 -8.84
N VAL A 381 2.22 -9.10 -7.76
CA VAL A 381 3.64 -9.32 -7.41
C VAL A 381 3.76 -9.85 -6.00
N CYS A 382 4.73 -10.73 -5.78
CA CYS A 382 5.15 -11.10 -4.44
C CYS A 382 6.01 -9.97 -3.89
N GLY A 383 5.48 -9.20 -2.95
CA GLY A 383 6.13 -8.02 -2.37
C GLY A 383 6.19 -8.09 -0.85
N GLY A 384 6.89 -7.11 -0.24
CA GLY A 384 7.05 -7.00 1.21
C GLY A 384 8.06 -7.97 1.80
N LEU A 385 8.20 -7.91 3.14
CA LEU A 385 9.18 -8.69 3.91
C LEU A 385 8.95 -10.21 3.88
N GLU A 386 7.75 -10.65 3.51
CA GLU A 386 7.32 -12.06 3.59
C GLU A 386 6.90 -12.66 2.23
N GLY A 387 7.18 -11.97 1.11
CA GLY A 387 6.87 -12.48 -0.23
C GLY A 387 5.38 -12.59 -0.55
N LYS A 388 4.55 -11.75 0.07
CA LYS A 388 3.09 -11.76 -0.07
C LYS A 388 2.62 -11.20 -1.40
N LEU A 389 1.51 -11.73 -1.91
CA LEU A 389 0.92 -11.26 -3.15
C LEU A 389 0.24 -9.90 -2.92
N VAL A 390 0.67 -8.89 -3.68
CA VAL A 390 0.10 -7.53 -3.65
C VAL A 390 -0.23 -7.06 -5.05
N VAL A 391 -1.11 -6.06 -5.14
CA VAL A 391 -1.45 -5.40 -6.40
C VAL A 391 -0.53 -4.20 -6.59
N GLU A 392 0.22 -4.18 -7.69
CA GLU A 392 1.09 -3.07 -8.07
C GLU A 392 0.62 -2.43 -9.39
N GLU A 393 0.56 -1.09 -9.45
CA GLU A 393 0.31 -0.40 -10.72
C GLU A 393 1.54 -0.50 -11.61
N VAL A 394 1.33 -0.86 -12.88
CA VAL A 394 2.40 -1.04 -13.86
C VAL A 394 2.81 0.33 -14.41
N ASN A 395 4.08 0.67 -14.27
CA ASN A 395 4.67 1.86 -14.87
C ASN A 395 5.40 1.55 -16.19
N ALA A 396 5.74 2.57 -16.97
CA ALA A 396 6.35 2.38 -18.28
C ALA A 396 7.72 1.66 -18.24
N PRO A 397 8.65 1.94 -17.30
CA PRO A 397 9.87 1.15 -17.15
C PRO A 397 9.61 -0.31 -16.78
N GLY A 398 8.67 -0.58 -15.88
CA GLY A 398 8.27 -1.94 -15.50
C GLY A 398 7.66 -2.69 -16.68
N LEU A 399 6.77 -2.04 -17.42
CA LEU A 399 6.15 -2.63 -18.61
C LEU A 399 7.19 -2.93 -19.71
N LEU A 400 8.18 -2.06 -19.90
CA LEU A 400 9.28 -2.29 -20.85
C LEU A 400 10.02 -3.60 -20.53
N VAL A 401 10.40 -3.79 -19.28
CA VAL A 401 11.13 -4.99 -18.84
C VAL A 401 10.29 -6.25 -19.04
N GLU A 402 9.01 -6.22 -18.62
CA GLU A 402 8.10 -7.35 -18.78
C GLU A 402 7.88 -7.70 -20.26
N LEU A 403 7.60 -6.72 -21.10
CA LEU A 403 7.39 -6.95 -22.53
C LEU A 403 8.65 -7.42 -23.25
N SER A 404 9.83 -7.04 -22.82
CA SER A 404 11.09 -7.53 -23.37
C SER A 404 11.31 -9.02 -23.11
N SER A 405 10.71 -9.55 -22.02
CA SER A 405 10.74 -10.99 -21.69
C SER A 405 9.59 -11.78 -22.35
N LEU A 406 8.41 -11.16 -22.48
CA LEU A 406 7.18 -11.81 -22.97
C LEU A 406 6.99 -11.69 -24.48
N THR A 407 7.62 -10.71 -25.12
CA THR A 407 7.37 -10.37 -26.53
C THR A 407 8.66 -10.01 -27.25
N ARG A 408 8.68 -10.24 -28.56
CA ARG A 408 9.75 -9.78 -29.44
C ARG A 408 9.22 -8.74 -30.41
N TRP A 409 9.68 -7.50 -30.27
CA TRP A 409 9.26 -6.39 -31.10
C TRP A 409 10.10 -6.28 -32.35
N GLN A 410 9.46 -6.02 -33.49
CA GLN A 410 10.11 -5.93 -34.79
C GLN A 410 9.56 -4.74 -35.58
N HIS A 411 10.46 -4.05 -36.28
CA HIS A 411 10.11 -3.01 -37.23
C HIS A 411 10.74 -3.33 -38.60
N PHE A 412 10.11 -2.84 -39.68
CA PHE A 412 10.69 -2.97 -41.02
C PHE A 412 11.79 -1.92 -41.19
N ASP A 413 12.99 -2.37 -41.43
CA ASP A 413 14.11 -1.50 -41.78
C ASP A 413 14.17 -1.30 -43.33
N GLY A 414 13.88 -0.07 -43.72
CA GLY A 414 13.85 0.29 -45.15
C GLY A 414 15.22 0.20 -45.87
N ARG A 415 16.32 0.23 -45.11
CA ARG A 415 17.67 0.14 -45.66
C ARG A 415 18.06 -1.31 -45.99
N SER A 416 17.86 -2.18 -44.99
CA SER A 416 18.17 -3.62 -45.17
C SER A 416 17.04 -4.38 -45.87
N LYS A 417 15.86 -3.77 -46.02
CA LYS A 417 14.60 -4.39 -46.50
C LYS A 417 14.19 -5.64 -45.74
N GLN A 418 14.55 -5.69 -44.47
CA GLN A 418 14.27 -6.80 -43.56
C GLN A 418 13.59 -6.34 -42.25
N MET A 419 12.99 -7.29 -41.56
CA MET A 419 12.45 -7.04 -40.22
C MET A 419 13.58 -7.07 -39.19
N SER A 420 13.79 -5.95 -38.51
CA SER A 420 14.81 -5.80 -37.46
C SER A 420 14.16 -5.80 -36.06
N VAL A 421 14.82 -6.46 -35.11
CA VAL A 421 14.39 -6.51 -33.72
C VAL A 421 14.65 -5.16 -33.05
N CYS A 422 13.74 -4.72 -32.20
CA CYS A 422 13.87 -3.48 -31.42
C CYS A 422 13.21 -3.64 -30.04
N ASP A 423 13.55 -2.75 -29.13
CA ASP A 423 12.83 -2.64 -27.87
C ASP A 423 11.41 -2.06 -28.07
N PRO A 424 10.47 -2.34 -27.16
CA PRO A 424 9.15 -1.71 -27.16
C PRO A 424 9.25 -0.18 -27.19
N PRO A 425 8.78 0.52 -28.25
CA PRO A 425 8.92 1.98 -28.30
C PRO A 425 8.06 2.68 -27.27
N THR A 426 8.58 3.72 -26.62
CA THR A 426 7.94 4.47 -25.52
C THR A 426 6.52 4.93 -25.84
N LYS A 427 6.25 5.34 -27.09
CA LYS A 427 4.91 5.76 -27.53
C LYS A 427 3.85 4.66 -27.39
N TYR A 428 4.24 3.39 -27.62
CA TYR A 428 3.31 2.26 -27.45
C TYR A 428 3.16 1.90 -25.97
N LEU A 429 4.23 1.99 -25.17
CA LEU A 429 4.14 1.80 -23.72
C LEU A 429 3.16 2.81 -23.09
N GLN A 430 3.24 4.08 -23.52
CA GLN A 430 2.30 5.10 -23.07
C GLN A 430 0.88 4.83 -23.55
N ALA A 431 0.70 4.45 -24.82
CA ALA A 431 -0.61 4.09 -25.36
C ALA A 431 -1.25 2.88 -24.67
N ILE A 432 -0.44 1.89 -24.27
CA ILE A 432 -0.89 0.72 -23.51
C ILE A 432 -1.33 1.14 -22.10
N LEU A 433 -0.54 1.96 -21.38
CA LEU A 433 -0.81 2.33 -20.00
C LEU A 433 -1.89 3.42 -19.86
N GLU A 434 -1.97 4.36 -20.81
CA GLU A 434 -2.80 5.56 -20.70
C GLU A 434 -4.01 5.55 -21.64
N GLY A 435 -4.11 4.56 -22.52
CA GLY A 435 -5.17 4.48 -23.53
C GLY A 435 -6.57 4.19 -23.00
N GLY A 436 -6.72 3.90 -21.73
CA GLY A 436 -8.01 3.74 -21.03
C GLY A 436 -8.81 2.48 -21.38
N ASN A 437 -8.50 1.80 -22.49
CA ASN A 437 -9.12 0.53 -22.87
C ASN A 437 -8.07 -0.58 -22.83
N HIS A 438 -8.14 -1.41 -21.80
CA HIS A 438 -7.18 -2.49 -21.57
C HIS A 438 -7.72 -3.87 -21.95
N THR A 439 -8.77 -3.94 -22.75
CA THR A 439 -9.30 -5.22 -23.27
C THR A 439 -8.21 -5.95 -24.08
N PRO A 440 -7.97 -7.26 -23.87
CA PRO A 440 -8.76 -8.23 -23.13
C PRO A 440 -8.26 -8.50 -21.68
N LEU A 441 -7.52 -7.61 -21.05
CA LEU A 441 -7.10 -7.80 -19.66
C LEU A 441 -8.33 -8.00 -18.76
N PRO A 442 -8.35 -9.03 -17.91
CA PRO A 442 -9.44 -9.24 -16.96
C PRO A 442 -9.44 -8.15 -15.88
N GLU A 443 -10.63 -7.79 -15.42
CA GLU A 443 -10.81 -6.80 -14.36
C GLU A 443 -10.51 -7.43 -12.99
N LEU A 444 -9.73 -6.74 -12.14
CA LEU A 444 -9.42 -7.17 -10.79
C LEU A 444 -10.03 -6.20 -9.77
N ILE A 445 -10.93 -6.70 -8.91
CA ILE A 445 -11.50 -5.92 -7.81
C ILE A 445 -10.60 -5.97 -6.58
N GLY A 446 -10.02 -7.13 -6.27
CA GLY A 446 -9.16 -7.31 -5.10
C GLY A 446 -8.61 -8.73 -4.98
N ILE A 447 -7.87 -8.96 -3.89
CA ILE A 447 -7.32 -10.26 -3.52
C ILE A 447 -8.12 -10.81 -2.33
N THR A 448 -8.43 -12.10 -2.33
CA THR A 448 -8.96 -12.82 -1.16
C THR A 448 -7.94 -13.84 -0.67
N ARG A 449 -7.79 -13.94 0.67
CA ARG A 449 -6.87 -14.87 1.33
C ARG A 449 -7.55 -16.16 1.78
N GLN A 450 -8.78 -16.41 1.31
CA GLN A 450 -9.61 -17.57 1.67
C GLN A 450 -10.65 -17.86 0.59
N PRO A 451 -11.28 -19.04 0.64
CA PRO A 451 -12.40 -19.39 -0.23
C PRO A 451 -13.55 -18.39 -0.15
N SER A 452 -14.33 -18.29 -1.20
CA SER A 452 -15.51 -17.44 -1.30
C SER A 452 -16.80 -18.24 -1.22
N VAL A 453 -17.87 -17.59 -0.73
CA VAL A 453 -19.22 -18.18 -0.68
C VAL A 453 -20.00 -17.74 -1.91
N LYS A 454 -20.62 -18.66 -2.61
CA LYS A 454 -21.52 -18.39 -3.73
C LYS A 454 -22.94 -18.05 -3.24
N GLU A 455 -23.77 -17.51 -4.15
CA GLU A 455 -25.17 -17.17 -3.85
C GLU A 455 -26.02 -18.36 -3.43
N ASP A 456 -25.67 -19.58 -3.89
CA ASP A 456 -26.32 -20.86 -3.52
C ASP A 456 -25.76 -21.48 -2.24
N GLY A 457 -24.83 -20.82 -1.56
CA GLY A 457 -24.14 -21.32 -0.38
C GLY A 457 -23.03 -22.33 -0.65
N ALA A 458 -22.71 -22.61 -1.91
CA ALA A 458 -21.55 -23.45 -2.23
C ALA A 458 -20.26 -22.67 -1.99
N ILE A 459 -19.22 -23.37 -1.54
CA ILE A 459 -17.90 -22.78 -1.29
C ILE A 459 -17.02 -22.95 -2.51
N ARG A 460 -16.49 -21.85 -2.98
CA ARG A 460 -15.50 -21.84 -4.06
C ARG A 460 -14.09 -21.97 -3.47
N THR A 461 -13.56 -23.18 -3.55
CA THR A 461 -12.25 -23.53 -2.99
C THR A 461 -11.08 -23.40 -3.97
N LYS A 462 -11.35 -23.05 -5.25
CA LYS A 462 -10.31 -22.97 -6.27
C LYS A 462 -9.54 -21.65 -6.15
N PRO A 463 -8.22 -21.67 -5.87
CA PRO A 463 -7.39 -20.45 -5.88
C PRO A 463 -7.20 -19.91 -7.31
N GLY A 464 -6.66 -18.70 -7.42
CA GLY A 464 -6.46 -18.00 -8.68
C GLY A 464 -7.60 -17.05 -9.01
N TYR A 465 -7.55 -16.49 -10.24
CA TYR A 465 -8.53 -15.50 -10.66
C TYR A 465 -9.93 -16.11 -10.93
N ASP A 466 -10.91 -15.43 -10.41
CA ASP A 466 -12.32 -15.76 -10.62
C ASP A 466 -12.99 -14.69 -11.51
N PRO A 467 -13.44 -15.06 -12.74
CA PRO A 467 -14.12 -14.13 -13.63
C PRO A 467 -15.49 -13.63 -13.13
N GLU A 468 -16.17 -14.42 -12.28
CA GLU A 468 -17.50 -14.11 -11.77
C GLU A 468 -17.44 -13.02 -10.70
N THR A 469 -16.56 -13.20 -9.70
CA THR A 469 -16.36 -12.25 -8.60
C THR A 469 -15.31 -11.18 -8.92
N LYS A 470 -14.50 -11.40 -9.97
CA LYS A 470 -13.33 -10.57 -10.33
C LYS A 470 -12.31 -10.45 -9.20
N LEU A 471 -12.26 -11.44 -8.31
CA LEU A 471 -11.31 -11.56 -7.22
C LEU A 471 -10.19 -12.53 -7.61
N TYR A 472 -9.02 -12.32 -7.06
CA TYR A 472 -7.93 -13.28 -7.13
C TYR A 472 -7.78 -13.99 -5.79
N GLY A 473 -7.95 -15.30 -5.77
CA GLY A 473 -7.79 -16.15 -4.58
C GLY A 473 -6.33 -16.53 -4.37
N ASP A 474 -5.71 -15.99 -3.34
CA ASP A 474 -4.35 -16.30 -2.91
C ASP A 474 -4.39 -17.09 -1.60
N PHE A 475 -4.60 -18.39 -1.73
CA PHE A 475 -4.69 -19.32 -0.60
C PHE A 475 -4.46 -20.76 -1.07
N LYS A 476 -4.17 -21.66 -0.13
CA LYS A 476 -4.10 -23.09 -0.38
C LYS A 476 -5.43 -23.72 -0.06
N ALA A 477 -6.05 -24.37 -1.04
CA ALA A 477 -7.37 -24.98 -0.88
C ALA A 477 -7.41 -26.07 0.22
N SER A 478 -6.29 -26.79 0.43
CA SER A 478 -6.15 -27.83 1.45
C SER A 478 -6.28 -27.34 2.89
N ASP A 479 -6.06 -26.04 3.12
CA ASP A 479 -6.07 -25.46 4.47
C ASP A 479 -7.50 -25.19 4.97
N PHE A 480 -8.47 -25.24 4.04
CA PHE A 480 -9.87 -24.91 4.32
C PHE A 480 -10.76 -26.14 4.10
N THR A 481 -11.45 -26.56 5.17
CA THR A 481 -12.37 -27.69 5.14
C THR A 481 -13.76 -27.22 5.54
N VAL A 482 -14.64 -27.09 4.57
CA VAL A 482 -16.07 -26.75 4.77
C VAL A 482 -16.91 -27.90 4.29
N PRO A 483 -17.93 -28.35 5.04
CA PRO A 483 -18.86 -29.40 4.58
C PRO A 483 -19.50 -29.00 3.24
N GLU A 484 -19.65 -29.95 2.32
CA GLU A 484 -20.22 -29.69 1.00
C GLU A 484 -21.68 -29.21 1.08
N ALA A 485 -22.43 -29.73 2.05
CA ALA A 485 -23.81 -29.35 2.35
C ALA A 485 -23.99 -29.10 3.85
N PRO A 486 -23.48 -27.93 4.38
CA PRO A 486 -23.51 -27.68 5.81
C PRO A 486 -24.95 -27.52 6.33
N THR A 487 -25.21 -28.14 7.46
CA THR A 487 -26.51 -28.13 8.17
C THR A 487 -26.49 -27.05 9.26
N LYS A 488 -27.62 -26.84 9.95
CA LYS A 488 -27.69 -25.94 11.11
C LYS A 488 -26.79 -26.43 12.25
N GLU A 489 -26.76 -27.73 12.49
CA GLU A 489 -25.91 -28.36 13.50
C GLU A 489 -24.44 -28.21 13.20
N ASP A 490 -24.05 -28.20 11.91
CA ASP A 490 -22.68 -27.87 11.50
C ASP A 490 -22.35 -26.39 11.80
N ALA A 491 -23.30 -25.49 11.55
CA ALA A 491 -23.14 -24.07 11.85
C ALA A 491 -23.06 -23.81 13.37
N GLU A 492 -23.83 -24.51 14.20
CA GLU A 492 -23.77 -24.43 15.67
C GLU A 492 -22.41 -24.91 16.18
N ARG A 493 -21.89 -26.03 15.66
CA ARG A 493 -20.54 -26.51 16.00
C ARG A 493 -19.45 -25.53 15.57
N ALA A 494 -19.59 -24.97 14.40
CA ALA A 494 -18.67 -23.94 13.88
C ALA A 494 -18.71 -22.67 14.74
N LEU A 495 -19.91 -22.23 15.15
CA LEU A 495 -20.08 -21.07 16.03
C LEU A 495 -19.41 -21.29 17.39
N ASN A 496 -19.62 -22.46 18.00
CA ASN A 496 -18.96 -22.83 19.26
C ASN A 496 -17.42 -22.79 19.13
N GLY A 497 -16.88 -23.16 17.97
CA GLY A 497 -15.45 -23.07 17.68
C GLY A 497 -14.93 -21.63 17.67
N ILE A 498 -15.71 -20.68 17.13
CA ILE A 498 -15.38 -19.25 17.12
C ILE A 498 -15.56 -18.65 18.54
N GLU A 499 -16.67 -18.98 19.22
CA GLU A 499 -16.94 -18.51 20.58
C GLU A 499 -15.85 -18.92 21.58
N ALA A 500 -15.27 -20.11 21.40
CA ALA A 500 -14.15 -20.57 22.21
C ALA A 500 -12.92 -19.66 22.13
N LEU A 501 -12.72 -18.94 21.03
CA LEU A 501 -11.65 -17.94 20.89
C LEU A 501 -11.96 -16.67 21.67
N LEU A 502 -13.24 -16.35 21.81
CA LEU A 502 -13.72 -15.10 22.41
C LEU A 502 -14.01 -15.23 23.92
N LYS A 503 -13.84 -16.41 24.51
CA LYS A 503 -14.28 -16.74 25.87
C LYS A 503 -13.58 -15.87 26.93
N GLU A 504 -12.34 -15.50 26.73
CA GLU A 504 -11.55 -14.74 27.72
C GLU A 504 -11.68 -13.22 27.56
N PHE A 505 -12.35 -12.74 26.53
CA PHE A 505 -12.58 -11.30 26.38
C PHE A 505 -13.73 -10.85 27.31
N PRO A 506 -13.55 -9.75 28.07
CA PRO A 506 -14.55 -9.26 29.01
C PRO A 506 -15.60 -8.41 28.29
N PHE A 507 -16.43 -9.03 27.43
CA PHE A 507 -17.53 -8.32 26.80
C PHE A 507 -18.49 -7.76 27.85
N GLU A 508 -19.02 -6.57 27.62
CA GLU A 508 -19.98 -5.94 28.51
C GLU A 508 -21.31 -6.70 28.51
N GLU A 509 -21.80 -7.03 27.30
CA GLU A 509 -23.01 -7.81 27.10
C GLU A 509 -22.82 -8.90 26.03
N GLU A 510 -23.76 -9.84 25.92
CA GLU A 510 -23.72 -10.89 24.90
C GLU A 510 -23.91 -10.35 23.47
N CYS A 511 -24.55 -9.18 23.28
CA CYS A 511 -24.64 -8.52 21.99
C CYS A 511 -23.26 -8.02 21.51
N ASP A 512 -22.34 -7.63 22.42
CA ASP A 512 -20.98 -7.25 22.07
C ASP A 512 -20.16 -8.46 21.58
N ARG A 513 -20.35 -9.62 22.22
CA ARG A 513 -19.77 -10.89 21.73
C ARG A 513 -20.31 -11.24 20.34
N SER A 514 -21.62 -11.11 20.13
CA SER A 514 -22.24 -11.30 18.82
C SER A 514 -21.69 -10.33 17.77
N ALA A 515 -21.45 -9.07 18.15
CA ALA A 515 -20.83 -8.07 17.28
C ALA A 515 -19.40 -8.44 16.89
N ALA A 516 -18.61 -8.99 17.82
CA ALA A 516 -17.27 -9.50 17.55
C ALA A 516 -17.31 -10.70 16.57
N ILE A 517 -18.27 -11.61 16.73
CA ILE A 517 -18.47 -12.72 15.77
C ILE A 517 -18.91 -12.19 14.41
N ALA A 518 -19.82 -11.20 14.35
CA ALA A 518 -20.21 -10.56 13.09
C ALA A 518 -19.02 -9.86 12.41
N ALA A 519 -18.10 -9.27 13.18
CA ALA A 519 -16.84 -8.73 12.65
C ALA A 519 -15.96 -9.83 12.05
N ILE A 520 -15.86 -10.99 12.68
CA ILE A 520 -15.16 -12.17 12.16
C ILE A 520 -15.80 -12.67 10.86
N LEU A 521 -17.12 -12.81 10.81
CA LEU A 521 -17.81 -13.21 9.57
C LEU A 521 -17.57 -12.17 8.47
N THR A 522 -17.63 -10.90 8.82
CA THR A 522 -17.33 -9.80 7.89
C THR A 522 -15.89 -9.86 7.39
N ALA A 523 -14.92 -10.13 8.25
CA ALA A 523 -13.52 -10.28 7.87
C ALA A 523 -13.31 -11.37 6.82
N VAL A 524 -13.99 -12.49 6.98
CA VAL A 524 -13.89 -13.63 6.05
C VAL A 524 -14.47 -13.32 4.67
N ILE A 525 -15.60 -12.61 4.58
CA ILE A 525 -16.27 -12.37 3.31
C ILE A 525 -16.20 -10.91 2.84
N ARG A 526 -15.38 -10.06 3.47
CA ARG A 526 -15.35 -8.62 3.15
C ARG A 526 -15.11 -8.31 1.69
N ALA A 527 -14.23 -9.06 1.04
CA ALA A 527 -13.97 -8.91 -0.39
C ALA A 527 -15.20 -9.13 -1.27
N GLN A 528 -16.18 -9.91 -0.80
CA GLN A 528 -17.43 -10.23 -1.49
C GLN A 528 -18.54 -9.22 -1.19
N LEU A 529 -18.51 -8.58 0.00
CA LEU A 529 -19.50 -7.59 0.39
C LEU A 529 -19.30 -6.28 -0.38
N ARG A 530 -20.36 -5.77 -0.94
CA ARG A 530 -20.35 -4.50 -1.66
C ARG A 530 -19.95 -3.34 -0.74
N VAL A 531 -20.58 -3.27 0.42
CA VAL A 531 -20.29 -2.33 1.51
C VAL A 531 -20.38 -3.05 2.85
N ALA A 532 -19.70 -2.55 3.87
CA ALA A 532 -19.78 -3.07 5.24
C ALA A 532 -19.58 -1.95 6.25
N LEU A 533 -20.10 -2.17 7.47
CA LEU A 533 -19.84 -1.29 8.60
C LEU A 533 -18.37 -1.39 9.05
N MET A 534 -17.90 -0.35 9.70
CA MET A 534 -16.67 -0.36 10.48
C MET A 534 -16.96 -0.96 11.84
N PHE A 535 -15.98 -1.65 12.44
CA PHE A 535 -16.10 -2.16 13.82
C PHE A 535 -15.14 -1.38 14.73
N HIS A 536 -15.66 -1.00 15.90
CA HIS A 536 -14.90 -0.23 16.88
C HIS A 536 -14.90 -0.93 18.23
N VAL A 537 -13.73 -1.33 18.71
CA VAL A 537 -13.59 -1.95 20.03
C VAL A 537 -13.29 -0.88 21.08
N ARG A 538 -14.20 -0.74 22.03
CA ARG A 538 -14.15 0.28 23.09
C ARG A 538 -14.01 -0.37 24.47
N ALA A 539 -13.29 0.30 25.35
CA ALA A 539 -13.27 0.00 26.80
C ALA A 539 -12.98 1.26 27.60
N HIS A 540 -13.33 1.22 28.88
CA HIS A 540 -13.07 2.34 29.80
C HIS A 540 -11.60 2.39 30.24
N LEU A 541 -10.95 1.25 30.40
CA LEU A 541 -9.60 1.14 30.94
C LEU A 541 -8.56 0.74 29.89
N PRO A 542 -7.31 1.21 30.00
CA PRO A 542 -6.20 0.69 29.21
C PRO A 542 -5.89 -0.77 29.61
N GLY A 543 -5.30 -1.54 28.70
CA GLY A 543 -4.98 -2.95 28.96
C GLY A 543 -6.16 -3.93 28.90
N SER A 544 -7.36 -3.49 28.50
CA SER A 544 -8.59 -4.30 28.44
C SER A 544 -8.65 -5.31 27.28
N GLY A 545 -7.61 -5.43 26.46
CA GLY A 545 -7.58 -6.37 25.33
C GLY A 545 -8.20 -5.85 24.02
N LYS A 546 -8.49 -4.54 23.90
CA LYS A 546 -9.10 -3.93 22.70
C LYS A 546 -8.30 -4.20 21.42
N SER A 547 -7.05 -3.77 21.39
CA SER A 547 -6.17 -3.99 20.22
C SER A 547 -5.96 -5.48 19.97
N TYR A 548 -5.90 -6.30 21.01
CA TYR A 548 -5.79 -7.74 20.87
C TYR A 548 -7.01 -8.37 20.17
N LEU A 549 -8.22 -7.90 20.49
CA LEU A 549 -9.45 -8.32 19.80
C LEU A 549 -9.48 -7.85 18.35
N THR A 550 -9.06 -6.61 18.05
CA THR A 550 -8.98 -6.11 16.67
C THR A 550 -7.98 -6.90 15.84
N TYR A 551 -6.82 -7.25 16.40
CA TYR A 551 -5.86 -8.13 15.73
C TYR A 551 -6.41 -9.55 15.51
N LEU A 552 -7.11 -10.11 16.49
CA LEU A 552 -7.77 -11.41 16.34
C LEU A 552 -8.76 -11.39 15.17
N ILE A 553 -9.60 -10.37 15.07
CA ILE A 553 -10.55 -10.22 13.96
C ILE A 553 -9.79 -10.09 12.62
N ALA A 554 -8.70 -9.32 12.58
CA ALA A 554 -7.92 -9.11 11.37
C ALA A 554 -7.31 -10.40 10.82
N ILE A 555 -6.90 -11.35 11.67
CA ILE A 555 -6.36 -12.65 11.25
C ILE A 555 -7.38 -13.43 10.38
N PHE A 556 -8.67 -13.23 10.57
CA PHE A 556 -9.68 -13.88 9.72
C PHE A 556 -9.73 -13.31 8.30
N ALA A 557 -9.33 -12.07 8.10
CA ALA A 557 -9.24 -11.45 6.77
C ALA A 557 -7.92 -11.78 6.07
N THR A 558 -6.81 -11.87 6.80
CA THR A 558 -5.47 -12.14 6.27
C THR A 558 -4.59 -12.82 7.32
N GLU A 559 -3.67 -13.65 6.87
CA GLU A 559 -2.61 -14.21 7.73
C GLU A 559 -1.49 -13.19 8.02
N ASP A 560 -1.50 -12.09 7.27
CA ASP A 560 -0.48 -11.06 7.32
C ASP A 560 -0.61 -10.20 8.58
N ASP A 561 0.52 -9.66 9.03
CA ASP A 561 0.50 -8.63 10.07
C ASP A 561 -0.12 -7.34 9.53
N VAL A 562 -1.11 -6.84 10.24
CA VAL A 562 -1.81 -5.62 9.88
C VAL A 562 -1.20 -4.45 10.65
N GLY A 563 -0.59 -3.51 9.93
CA GLY A 563 -0.10 -2.27 10.52
C GLY A 563 -1.24 -1.34 10.93
N ALA A 564 -1.13 -0.75 12.13
CA ALA A 564 -2.07 0.26 12.57
C ALA A 564 -1.72 1.65 12.02
N SER A 565 -2.75 2.43 11.70
CA SER A 565 -2.66 3.83 11.28
C SER A 565 -3.29 4.75 12.32
N ASN A 566 -2.83 5.99 12.38
CA ASN A 566 -3.49 7.00 13.22
C ASN A 566 -4.81 7.43 12.60
N PHE A 567 -5.83 7.65 13.44
CA PHE A 567 -7.10 8.19 12.98
C PHE A 567 -6.92 9.66 12.58
N PRO A 568 -7.43 10.09 11.41
CA PRO A 568 -7.22 11.45 10.91
C PRO A 568 -8.01 12.48 11.73
N THR A 569 -7.45 13.69 11.89
CA THR A 569 -8.03 14.76 12.71
C THR A 569 -8.95 15.70 11.93
N ASN A 570 -8.89 15.68 10.58
CA ASN A 570 -9.71 16.52 9.71
C ASN A 570 -10.03 15.83 8.39
N ASP A 571 -10.99 16.37 7.64
CA ASP A 571 -11.53 15.78 6.41
C ASP A 571 -10.50 15.66 5.30
N GLU A 572 -9.61 16.64 5.15
CA GLU A 572 -8.59 16.65 4.09
C GLU A 572 -7.52 15.56 4.31
N GLU A 573 -7.04 15.43 5.56
CA GLU A 573 -6.11 14.36 5.93
C GLU A 573 -6.77 12.99 5.85
N CYS A 574 -8.05 12.89 6.22
CA CYS A 574 -8.83 11.66 6.10
C CYS A 574 -8.91 11.20 4.64
N GLN A 575 -9.19 12.10 3.71
CA GLN A 575 -9.25 11.79 2.29
C GLN A 575 -7.89 11.29 1.77
N LYS A 576 -6.81 12.02 2.07
CA LYS A 576 -5.44 11.66 1.64
C LYS A 576 -5.02 10.31 2.18
N LEU A 577 -5.27 10.07 3.47
CA LEU A 577 -4.92 8.84 4.15
C LEU A 577 -5.70 7.65 3.58
N LEU A 578 -7.02 7.74 3.48
CA LEU A 578 -7.86 6.64 2.98
C LEU A 578 -7.53 6.28 1.53
N ILE A 579 -7.27 7.26 0.65
CA ILE A 579 -6.85 6.98 -0.73
C ILE A 579 -5.52 6.21 -0.74
N SER A 580 -4.54 6.66 0.06
CA SER A 580 -3.23 6.02 0.14
C SER A 580 -3.32 4.59 0.70
N LEU A 581 -4.18 4.37 1.71
CA LEU A 581 -4.38 3.06 2.32
C LEU A 581 -5.17 2.10 1.41
N LEU A 582 -6.14 2.58 0.64
CA LEU A 582 -6.97 1.76 -0.25
C LEU A 582 -6.27 1.41 -1.58
N LEU A 583 -5.25 2.16 -1.97
CA LEU A 583 -4.56 1.97 -3.25
C LEU A 583 -3.99 0.55 -3.42
N PRO A 584 -3.28 -0.04 -2.44
CA PRO A 584 -2.78 -1.42 -2.51
C PRO A 584 -3.87 -2.49 -2.35
N ALA A 585 -5.14 -2.11 -2.11
CA ALA A 585 -6.28 -2.99 -1.83
C ALA A 585 -6.04 -3.94 -0.63
N PRO A 586 -5.70 -3.42 0.55
CA PRO A 586 -5.46 -4.27 1.70
C PRO A 586 -6.76 -4.95 2.16
N PRO A 587 -6.69 -6.16 2.73
CA PRO A 587 -7.86 -6.82 3.30
C PRO A 587 -8.42 -6.08 4.53
N VAL A 588 -7.55 -5.40 5.29
CA VAL A 588 -7.89 -4.68 6.52
C VAL A 588 -7.16 -3.34 6.59
N ILE A 589 -7.87 -2.31 7.05
CA ILE A 589 -7.31 -1.06 7.53
C ILE A 589 -7.67 -0.95 9.02
N MET A 590 -6.66 -0.71 9.86
CA MET A 590 -6.83 -0.64 11.30
C MET A 590 -6.39 0.73 11.83
N PHE A 591 -7.28 1.37 12.60
CA PHE A 591 -6.99 2.57 13.37
C PHE A 591 -6.93 2.19 14.85
N ASP A 592 -5.75 2.18 15.44
CA ASP A 592 -5.57 1.75 16.81
C ASP A 592 -5.38 2.94 17.76
N ASN A 593 -5.85 2.76 19.00
CA ASN A 593 -5.68 3.69 20.09
C ASN A 593 -6.22 5.11 19.80
N LEU A 594 -7.48 5.18 19.35
CA LEU A 594 -8.15 6.45 19.14
C LEU A 594 -8.22 7.26 20.43
N THR A 595 -7.87 8.54 20.33
CA THR A 595 -7.94 9.51 21.45
C THR A 595 -9.08 10.51 21.30
N THR A 596 -9.80 10.45 20.18
CA THR A 596 -10.97 11.29 19.87
C THR A 596 -12.08 10.43 19.32
N ASP A 597 -13.31 10.90 19.44
CA ASP A 597 -14.47 10.26 18.84
C ASP A 597 -14.34 10.08 17.33
N ILE A 598 -15.07 9.13 16.79
CA ILE A 598 -15.10 8.86 15.34
C ILE A 598 -16.03 9.86 14.67
N PHE A 599 -15.43 10.95 14.19
CA PHE A 599 -16.15 12.02 13.50
C PHE A 599 -16.57 11.59 12.08
N PRO A 600 -17.73 12.12 11.57
CA PRO A 600 -18.22 11.82 10.23
C PRO A 600 -17.42 12.56 9.14
N HIS A 601 -16.15 12.22 8.97
CA HIS A 601 -15.38 12.70 7.82
C HIS A 601 -16.05 12.24 6.52
N LYS A 602 -16.22 13.15 5.57
CA LYS A 602 -16.94 12.88 4.30
C LYS A 602 -16.37 11.67 3.57
N SER A 603 -15.03 11.59 3.49
CA SER A 603 -14.34 10.49 2.82
C SER A 603 -14.55 9.14 3.52
N LEU A 604 -14.56 9.13 4.87
CA LEU A 604 -14.82 7.92 5.66
C LEU A 604 -16.28 7.46 5.50
N CYS A 605 -17.23 8.41 5.55
CA CYS A 605 -18.63 8.11 5.28
C CYS A 605 -18.83 7.48 3.90
N MET A 606 -18.15 8.03 2.86
CA MET A 606 -18.21 7.47 1.50
C MET A 606 -17.61 6.06 1.43
N VAL A 607 -16.43 5.83 2.03
CA VAL A 607 -15.77 4.51 2.03
C VAL A 607 -16.63 3.43 2.66
N LEU A 608 -17.44 3.78 3.66
CA LEU A 608 -18.34 2.85 4.33
C LEU A 608 -19.66 2.60 3.61
N THR A 609 -20.10 3.48 2.70
CA THR A 609 -21.42 3.38 2.05
C THR A 609 -21.37 3.18 0.54
N GLU A 610 -20.25 3.46 -0.09
CA GLU A 610 -20.07 3.31 -1.54
C GLU A 610 -19.09 2.16 -1.86
N PRO A 611 -19.37 1.34 -2.88
CA PRO A 611 -18.49 0.24 -3.27
C PRO A 611 -17.20 0.70 -3.93
N VAL A 612 -17.20 1.93 -4.45
CA VAL A 612 -16.07 2.59 -5.13
C VAL A 612 -16.03 4.04 -4.71
N VAL A 613 -14.86 4.55 -4.42
CA VAL A 613 -14.61 5.96 -4.12
C VAL A 613 -13.60 6.54 -5.09
N SER A 614 -13.83 7.78 -5.51
CA SER A 614 -12.90 8.51 -6.38
C SER A 614 -12.05 9.45 -5.55
N GLY A 615 -10.76 9.49 -5.84
CA GLY A 615 -9.86 10.40 -5.15
C GLY A 615 -8.60 10.71 -5.95
N ARG A 616 -7.92 11.79 -5.55
CA ARG A 616 -6.69 12.24 -6.18
C ARG A 616 -5.49 11.60 -5.48
N ILE A 617 -4.61 10.97 -6.26
CA ILE A 617 -3.37 10.41 -5.72
C ILE A 617 -2.40 11.56 -5.40
N LEU A 618 -1.79 11.54 -4.21
CA LEU A 618 -0.76 12.51 -3.80
C LEU A 618 0.39 12.54 -4.83
N GLY A 619 0.79 13.74 -5.24
CA GLY A 619 1.85 13.91 -6.24
C GLY A 619 1.41 13.70 -7.69
N SER A 620 0.12 13.40 -7.95
CA SER A 620 -0.45 13.25 -9.28
C SER A 620 -1.67 14.13 -9.47
N SER A 621 -1.85 14.67 -10.68
CA SER A 621 -3.07 15.41 -11.05
C SER A 621 -4.23 14.50 -11.45
N ARG A 622 -4.07 13.18 -11.35
CA ARG A 622 -5.05 12.19 -11.82
C ARG A 622 -6.00 11.77 -10.69
N ILE A 623 -7.27 11.60 -11.05
CA ILE A 623 -8.28 10.98 -10.20
C ILE A 623 -8.25 9.48 -10.46
N THR A 624 -8.32 8.68 -9.40
CA THR A 624 -8.44 7.23 -9.48
C THR A 624 -9.69 6.77 -8.76
N GLU A 625 -10.28 5.67 -9.22
CA GLU A 625 -11.38 4.99 -8.54
C GLU A 625 -10.81 3.81 -7.76
N LEU A 626 -11.18 3.70 -6.50
CA LEU A 626 -10.69 2.67 -5.59
C LEU A 626 -11.86 1.87 -5.02
N SER A 627 -11.71 0.55 -5.01
CA SER A 627 -12.64 -0.34 -4.32
C SER A 627 -12.56 -0.14 -2.81
N THR A 628 -13.72 -0.10 -2.16
CA THR A 628 -13.83 0.03 -0.69
C THR A 628 -13.96 -1.32 0.01
N ARG A 629 -13.69 -2.43 -0.67
CA ARG A 629 -13.85 -3.80 -0.16
C ARG A 629 -12.75 -4.19 0.83
N THR A 630 -12.47 -3.31 1.76
CA THR A 630 -11.50 -3.44 2.85
C THR A 630 -12.24 -3.41 4.18
N LEU A 631 -11.90 -4.27 5.13
CA LEU A 631 -12.44 -4.23 6.48
C LEU A 631 -11.84 -3.07 7.25
N LEU A 632 -12.67 -2.21 7.84
CA LEU A 632 -12.22 -1.13 8.71
C LEU A 632 -12.42 -1.54 10.18
N LEU A 633 -11.33 -1.53 10.94
CA LEU A 633 -11.31 -1.80 12.37
C LEU A 633 -10.74 -0.60 13.11
N SER A 634 -11.22 -0.38 14.32
CA SER A 634 -10.60 0.59 15.23
C SER A 634 -10.73 0.19 16.69
N SER A 635 -9.87 0.78 17.52
CA SER A 635 -9.94 0.64 18.97
C SER A 635 -9.70 1.98 19.67
N GLY A 636 -10.27 2.17 20.85
CA GLY A 636 -10.07 3.39 21.63
C GLY A 636 -10.57 3.30 23.08
N ASN A 637 -10.12 4.25 23.91
CA ASN A 637 -10.57 4.38 25.29
C ASN A 637 -11.63 5.50 25.38
N ASN A 638 -12.82 5.17 25.88
CA ASN A 638 -13.92 6.12 26.11
C ASN A 638 -14.28 6.99 24.88
N VAL A 639 -14.01 6.50 23.69
CA VAL A 639 -14.33 7.14 22.41
C VAL A 639 -15.26 6.25 21.61
N GLY A 640 -16.09 6.84 20.76
CA GLY A 640 -17.05 6.09 19.96
C GLY A 640 -17.52 6.86 18.72
N PRO A 641 -18.41 6.26 17.93
CA PRO A 641 -19.02 6.93 16.81
C PRO A 641 -19.99 8.01 17.26
N ILE A 642 -19.92 9.17 16.61
CA ILE A 642 -20.86 10.29 16.87
C ILE A 642 -21.56 10.71 15.58
N ARG A 643 -22.71 11.35 15.67
CA ARG A 643 -23.49 11.89 14.58
C ARG A 643 -23.76 10.84 13.48
N ASP A 644 -23.45 11.14 12.24
CA ASP A 644 -23.68 10.25 11.09
C ASP A 644 -22.81 8.96 11.09
N MET A 645 -21.80 8.87 11.96
CA MET A 645 -21.03 7.66 12.15
C MET A 645 -21.75 6.63 13.02
N THR A 646 -22.71 7.01 13.88
CA THR A 646 -23.45 6.10 14.76
C THR A 646 -24.12 4.95 14.01
N ARG A 647 -24.60 5.17 12.79
CA ARG A 647 -25.23 4.16 11.93
C ARG A 647 -24.25 3.42 11.01
N ARG A 648 -22.95 3.77 11.01
CA ARG A 648 -21.92 3.19 10.14
C ARG A 648 -20.87 2.39 10.88
N VAL A 649 -20.88 2.45 12.19
CA VAL A 649 -19.92 1.76 13.06
C VAL A 649 -20.66 0.83 13.99
N VAL A 650 -20.19 -0.41 14.10
CA VAL A 650 -20.65 -1.37 15.12
C VAL A 650 -19.69 -1.25 16.31
N PRO A 651 -20.11 -0.66 17.42
CA PRO A 651 -19.28 -0.64 18.62
C PRO A 651 -19.32 -2.02 19.30
N ILE A 652 -18.19 -2.40 19.90
CA ILE A 652 -18.00 -3.63 20.68
C ILE A 652 -17.42 -3.19 22.02
N TYR A 653 -18.17 -3.38 23.10
CA TYR A 653 -17.78 -2.91 24.43
C TYR A 653 -17.10 -4.02 25.21
N LEU A 654 -15.92 -3.69 25.76
CA LEU A 654 -15.21 -4.51 26.72
C LEU A 654 -15.25 -3.82 28.09
N ASN A 655 -15.70 -4.55 29.11
CA ASN A 655 -15.82 -4.05 30.48
C ASN A 655 -15.11 -5.02 31.44
N PRO A 656 -13.77 -4.93 31.57
CA PRO A 656 -13.04 -5.75 32.51
C PRO A 656 -13.46 -5.40 33.97
N THR A 657 -13.62 -6.43 34.79
CA THR A 657 -13.97 -6.30 36.21
C THR A 657 -12.77 -5.97 37.10
N GLU A 658 -11.55 -6.18 36.56
CA GLU A 658 -10.31 -5.91 37.25
C GLU A 658 -9.98 -4.41 37.26
N GLU A 659 -9.54 -3.88 38.37
CA GLU A 659 -9.07 -2.48 38.50
C GLU A 659 -7.86 -2.19 37.62
N LEU A 660 -6.97 -3.18 37.42
CA LEU A 660 -5.79 -3.14 36.56
C LEU A 660 -5.82 -4.29 35.53
N PRO A 661 -6.56 -4.14 34.43
CA PRO A 661 -6.72 -5.22 33.46
C PRO A 661 -5.41 -5.73 32.84
N VAL A 662 -4.35 -4.90 32.83
CA VAL A 662 -3.02 -5.26 32.36
C VAL A 662 -2.37 -6.40 33.15
N THR A 663 -2.81 -6.63 34.40
CA THR A 663 -2.28 -7.70 35.26
C THR A 663 -3.02 -9.02 35.12
N ARG A 664 -4.07 -9.06 34.31
CA ARG A 664 -4.89 -10.25 34.08
C ARG A 664 -4.06 -11.39 33.47
N GLN A 665 -4.20 -12.57 34.06
CA GLN A 665 -3.59 -13.79 33.51
C GLN A 665 -4.58 -14.47 32.55
N TYR A 666 -4.12 -14.76 31.36
CA TYR A 666 -4.89 -15.43 30.33
C TYR A 666 -4.51 -16.92 30.27
N LYS A 667 -5.50 -17.78 30.08
CA LYS A 667 -5.26 -19.23 29.86
C LYS A 667 -4.62 -19.50 28.51
N ARG A 668 -4.86 -18.61 27.53
CA ARG A 668 -4.31 -18.71 26.17
C ARG A 668 -3.53 -17.43 25.82
N PRO A 669 -2.31 -17.26 26.37
CA PRO A 669 -1.53 -16.03 26.17
C PRO A 669 -1.10 -15.85 24.71
N GLU A 670 -0.92 -16.95 23.96
CA GLU A 670 -0.49 -16.96 22.55
C GLU A 670 -1.68 -17.17 21.58
N LEU A 671 -2.89 -16.68 21.93
CA LEU A 671 -4.09 -16.92 21.14
C LEU A 671 -3.97 -16.46 19.69
N LEU A 672 -3.34 -15.30 19.43
CA LEU A 672 -3.16 -14.78 18.07
C LEU A 672 -2.31 -15.73 17.24
N GLU A 673 -1.19 -16.22 17.78
CA GLU A 673 -0.32 -17.17 17.08
C GLU A 673 -0.99 -18.53 16.86
N GLU A 674 -1.77 -18.99 17.85
CA GLU A 674 -2.56 -20.21 17.70
C GLU A 674 -3.58 -20.09 16.55
N VAL A 675 -4.34 -18.97 16.54
CA VAL A 675 -5.34 -18.73 15.50
C VAL A 675 -4.68 -18.56 14.14
N ARG A 676 -3.53 -17.86 14.05
CA ARG A 676 -2.78 -17.71 12.82
C ARG A 676 -2.33 -19.06 12.25
N LYS A 677 -1.76 -19.92 13.09
CA LYS A 677 -1.35 -21.30 12.70
C LYS A 677 -2.52 -22.18 12.25
N GLN A 678 -3.68 -22.00 12.85
CA GLN A 678 -4.90 -22.77 12.54
C GLN A 678 -5.93 -21.96 11.77
N ARG A 679 -5.51 -20.89 11.09
CA ARG A 679 -6.41 -19.93 10.42
C ARG A 679 -7.41 -20.60 9.50
N GLY A 680 -6.95 -21.54 8.69
CA GLY A 680 -7.81 -22.28 7.76
C GLY A 680 -9.00 -22.95 8.46
N LYS A 681 -8.78 -23.56 9.62
CA LYS A 681 -9.83 -24.20 10.44
C LYS A 681 -10.88 -23.17 10.91
N TYR A 682 -10.43 -22.03 11.48
CA TYR A 682 -11.37 -21.05 12.04
C TYR A 682 -12.10 -20.26 10.95
N VAL A 683 -11.42 -19.94 9.84
CA VAL A 683 -12.08 -19.37 8.65
C VAL A 683 -13.11 -20.35 8.08
N SER A 684 -12.82 -21.66 8.05
CA SER A 684 -13.78 -22.69 7.64
C SER A 684 -15.03 -22.72 8.53
N CYS A 685 -14.88 -22.47 9.84
CA CYS A 685 -16.03 -22.31 10.73
C CYS A 685 -16.92 -21.13 10.30
N ALA A 686 -16.33 -19.96 10.05
CA ALA A 686 -17.09 -18.80 9.60
C ALA A 686 -17.79 -19.03 8.25
N LEU A 687 -17.10 -19.65 7.29
CA LEU A 687 -17.68 -20.03 6.00
C LEU A 687 -18.84 -21.04 6.15
N THR A 688 -18.69 -22.01 7.08
CA THR A 688 -19.73 -23.00 7.37
C THR A 688 -21.01 -22.34 7.90
N ILE A 689 -20.89 -21.37 8.80
CA ILE A 689 -22.04 -20.63 9.33
C ILE A 689 -22.80 -19.90 8.20
N ILE A 690 -22.09 -19.20 7.33
CA ILE A 690 -22.68 -18.42 6.24
C ILE A 690 -23.29 -19.38 5.20
N ALA A 691 -22.57 -20.42 4.82
CA ALA A 691 -23.04 -21.39 3.83
C ALA A 691 -24.29 -22.14 4.31
N ALA A 692 -24.31 -22.59 5.58
CA ALA A 692 -25.48 -23.25 6.16
C ALA A 692 -26.71 -22.34 6.20
N TRP A 693 -26.51 -21.06 6.56
CA TRP A 693 -27.56 -20.05 6.54
C TRP A 693 -28.20 -19.89 5.15
N ILE A 694 -27.36 -19.73 4.12
CA ILE A 694 -27.82 -19.56 2.73
C ILE A 694 -28.57 -20.82 2.28
N ARG A 695 -28.01 -22.00 2.53
CA ARG A 695 -28.64 -23.28 2.15
C ARG A 695 -29.96 -23.57 2.90
N ALA A 696 -30.12 -23.02 4.10
CA ALA A 696 -31.40 -23.05 4.83
C ALA A 696 -32.48 -22.13 4.20
N GLY A 697 -32.19 -21.49 3.08
CA GLY A 697 -33.06 -20.53 2.38
C GLY A 697 -33.11 -19.13 3.01
N SER A 698 -32.13 -18.78 3.81
CA SER A 698 -32.02 -17.45 4.47
C SER A 698 -33.31 -17.06 5.18
N PRO A 699 -33.76 -17.81 6.22
CA PRO A 699 -35.08 -17.64 6.86
C PRO A 699 -35.34 -16.20 7.29
N LYS A 700 -36.51 -15.65 7.00
CA LYS A 700 -36.88 -14.29 7.40
C LYS A 700 -36.90 -14.17 8.92
N THR A 701 -36.25 -13.18 9.46
CA THR A 701 -36.31 -12.81 10.88
C THR A 701 -37.40 -11.72 11.04
N PRO A 702 -38.57 -12.04 11.61
CA PRO A 702 -39.61 -11.02 11.82
C PRO A 702 -39.11 -9.92 12.75
N SER A 703 -39.61 -8.69 12.55
CA SER A 703 -39.39 -7.53 13.44
C SER A 703 -37.92 -7.06 13.58
N LEU A 704 -37.01 -7.43 12.68
CA LEU A 704 -35.63 -6.96 12.73
C LEU A 704 -35.55 -5.50 12.24
N ARG A 705 -35.03 -4.60 13.08
CA ARG A 705 -34.70 -3.23 12.65
C ARG A 705 -33.71 -3.24 11.48
N THR A 706 -34.02 -2.53 10.39
CA THR A 706 -33.21 -2.54 9.18
C THR A 706 -32.04 -1.56 9.24
N LEU A 707 -30.92 -1.92 8.65
CA LEU A 707 -29.77 -1.06 8.37
C LEU A 707 -29.70 -0.86 6.85
N ASN A 708 -30.46 0.12 6.34
CA ASN A 708 -30.80 0.26 4.92
C ASN A 708 -29.60 0.21 3.94
N SER A 709 -28.48 0.83 4.27
CA SER A 709 -27.29 0.80 3.41
C SER A 709 -26.52 -0.52 3.48
N TYR A 710 -26.78 -1.39 4.45
CA TYR A 710 -26.00 -2.58 4.77
C TYR A 710 -26.83 -3.88 4.71
N SER A 711 -27.79 -3.97 3.78
CA SER A 711 -28.67 -5.13 3.64
C SER A 711 -27.89 -6.44 3.40
N GLN A 712 -26.94 -6.43 2.46
CA GLN A 712 -26.10 -7.59 2.17
C GLN A 712 -25.27 -8.04 3.38
N TRP A 713 -24.67 -7.10 4.10
CA TRP A 713 -23.96 -7.38 5.34
C TRP A 713 -24.93 -7.96 6.40
N SER A 714 -26.10 -7.37 6.54
CA SER A 714 -27.11 -7.85 7.48
C SER A 714 -27.55 -9.28 7.14
N ASP A 715 -27.70 -9.60 5.85
CA ASP A 715 -28.11 -10.93 5.38
C ASP A 715 -27.04 -12.00 5.63
N LEU A 716 -25.75 -11.66 5.48
CA LEU A 716 -24.67 -12.65 5.50
C LEU A 716 -23.87 -12.67 6.82
N CYS A 717 -23.90 -11.61 7.62
CA CYS A 717 -23.11 -11.52 8.86
C CYS A 717 -23.95 -11.34 10.13
N ARG A 718 -25.13 -10.72 10.03
CA ARG A 718 -25.99 -10.42 11.18
C ARG A 718 -27.07 -11.50 11.36
N ARG A 719 -27.88 -11.78 10.32
CA ARG A 719 -29.01 -12.76 10.37
C ARG A 719 -28.58 -14.20 10.64
N PRO A 720 -27.43 -14.71 10.16
CA PRO A 720 -26.97 -16.05 10.54
C PRO A 720 -26.82 -16.22 12.05
N LEU A 721 -26.34 -15.20 12.77
CA LEU A 721 -26.16 -15.25 14.22
C LEU A 721 -27.52 -15.27 14.95
N LEU A 722 -28.47 -14.46 14.49
CA LEU A 722 -29.85 -14.47 15.01
C LEU A 722 -30.53 -15.82 14.78
N TRP A 723 -30.32 -16.43 13.60
CA TRP A 723 -30.83 -17.76 13.29
C TRP A 723 -30.26 -18.86 14.19
N LEU A 724 -29.01 -18.68 14.64
CA LEU A 724 -28.33 -19.54 15.62
C LEU A 724 -28.62 -19.12 17.08
N GLY A 725 -29.63 -18.26 17.30
CA GLY A 725 -30.10 -17.88 18.64
C GLY A 725 -29.18 -16.94 19.40
N ARG A 726 -28.30 -16.22 18.71
CA ARG A 726 -27.45 -15.20 19.36
C ARG A 726 -28.15 -13.84 19.36
N PRO A 727 -27.85 -12.98 20.38
CA PRO A 727 -28.32 -11.59 20.40
C PRO A 727 -27.94 -10.83 19.14
N ASP A 728 -28.69 -9.76 18.86
CA ASP A 728 -28.47 -8.93 17.67
C ASP A 728 -27.10 -8.24 17.71
N PRO A 729 -26.17 -8.57 16.79
CA PRO A 729 -24.85 -7.92 16.74
C PRO A 729 -24.90 -6.42 16.39
N ALA A 730 -26.06 -5.91 15.92
CA ALA A 730 -26.26 -4.50 15.65
C ALA A 730 -27.03 -3.76 16.78
N GLN A 731 -27.26 -4.40 17.91
CA GLN A 731 -28.02 -3.80 19.02
C GLN A 731 -27.39 -2.49 19.47
N ARG A 732 -26.08 -2.44 19.71
CA ARG A 732 -25.36 -1.24 20.12
C ARG A 732 -25.41 -0.11 19.08
N VAL A 733 -25.53 -0.43 17.80
CA VAL A 733 -25.71 0.59 16.75
C VAL A 733 -26.98 1.40 17.00
N PHE A 734 -28.06 0.72 17.32
CA PHE A 734 -29.34 1.37 17.59
C PHE A 734 -29.38 2.10 18.92
N GLU A 735 -28.70 1.59 19.96
CA GLU A 735 -28.53 2.25 21.25
C GLU A 735 -27.78 3.57 21.08
N VAL A 736 -26.59 3.55 20.49
CA VAL A 736 -25.77 4.75 20.23
C VAL A 736 -26.48 5.75 19.32
N MET A 737 -27.27 5.31 18.35
CA MET A 737 -28.09 6.20 17.54
C MET A 737 -29.20 6.91 18.35
N THR A 738 -29.64 6.29 19.45
CA THR A 738 -30.66 6.87 20.34
C THR A 738 -30.03 7.80 21.37
N GLU A 739 -28.84 7.47 21.84
CA GLU A 739 -28.05 8.19 22.85
C GLU A 739 -27.11 9.24 22.25
N ASP A 740 -27.25 9.59 20.97
CA ASP A 740 -26.39 10.60 20.31
C ASP A 740 -26.57 11.96 21.03
N PRO A 741 -25.52 12.54 21.62
CA PRO A 741 -25.60 13.80 22.37
C PRO A 741 -26.21 14.95 21.55
N GLU A 742 -25.99 14.98 20.25
CA GLU A 742 -26.60 15.98 19.38
C GLU A 742 -28.12 15.78 19.31
N ARG A 743 -28.59 14.53 19.26
CA ARG A 743 -30.00 14.19 19.26
C ARG A 743 -30.66 14.48 20.60
N GLU A 744 -29.98 14.18 21.70
CA GLU A 744 -30.45 14.48 23.07
C GLU A 744 -30.60 15.99 23.26
N GLN A 745 -29.59 16.75 22.86
CA GLN A 745 -29.63 18.22 22.94
C GLN A 745 -30.77 18.81 22.08
N VAL A 746 -30.93 18.30 20.84
CA VAL A 746 -32.04 18.68 19.96
C VAL A 746 -33.39 18.32 20.58
N GLY A 747 -33.48 17.14 21.21
CA GLY A 747 -34.65 16.68 21.93
C GLY A 747 -35.04 17.62 23.05
N ALA A 748 -34.08 17.99 23.91
CA ALA A 748 -34.30 18.94 24.99
C ALA A 748 -34.80 20.29 24.49
N VAL A 749 -34.22 20.82 23.39
CA VAL A 749 -34.69 22.07 22.78
C VAL A 749 -36.10 21.91 22.19
N PHE A 750 -36.40 20.78 21.51
CA PHE A 750 -37.74 20.51 20.99
C PHE A 750 -38.78 20.36 22.09
N ASP A 751 -38.42 19.68 23.19
CA ASP A 751 -39.29 19.51 24.37
C ASP A 751 -39.60 20.86 25.01
N ALA A 752 -38.57 21.68 25.19
CA ALA A 752 -38.76 23.05 25.74
C ALA A 752 -39.64 23.92 24.84
N ILE A 753 -39.39 23.93 23.52
CA ILE A 753 -40.20 24.67 22.56
C ILE A 753 -41.66 24.16 22.54
N HIS A 754 -41.85 22.84 22.52
CA HIS A 754 -43.15 22.21 22.52
C HIS A 754 -43.92 22.48 23.83
N GLY A 755 -43.23 22.47 24.94
CA GLY A 755 -43.84 22.81 26.26
C GLY A 755 -44.48 24.19 26.31
N TYR A 756 -43.97 25.15 25.56
CA TYR A 756 -44.54 26.52 25.50
C TYR A 756 -45.40 26.77 24.29
N PHE A 757 -44.93 26.47 23.10
CA PHE A 757 -45.62 26.75 21.83
C PHE A 757 -46.65 25.67 21.47
N GLU A 758 -46.54 24.47 22.06
CA GLU A 758 -47.31 23.29 21.64
C GLU A 758 -47.25 23.07 20.10
N LYS A 759 -48.41 23.09 19.43
CA LYS A 759 -48.52 23.04 17.96
C LYS A 759 -48.68 24.41 17.34
N ARG A 760 -48.46 25.49 18.08
CA ARG A 760 -48.60 26.87 17.55
C ARG A 760 -47.37 27.23 16.70
N PRO A 761 -47.57 27.86 15.54
CA PRO A 761 -46.45 28.35 14.75
C PRO A 761 -45.68 29.46 15.49
N PHE A 762 -44.37 29.47 15.37
CA PHE A 762 -43.47 30.47 15.97
C PHE A 762 -42.40 30.93 14.97
N THR A 763 -41.91 32.13 15.19
CA THR A 763 -40.75 32.70 14.49
C THR A 763 -39.55 32.71 15.43
N VAL A 764 -38.33 32.93 14.88
CA VAL A 764 -37.10 33.13 15.70
C VAL A 764 -37.31 34.32 16.68
N ARG A 765 -38.12 35.31 16.31
CA ARG A 765 -38.42 36.47 17.19
C ARG A 765 -39.27 36.04 18.39
N ASP A 766 -40.28 35.22 18.13
CA ASP A 766 -41.18 34.73 19.22
C ASP A 766 -40.39 33.83 20.15
N LEU A 767 -39.48 32.96 19.60
CA LEU A 767 -38.58 32.12 20.36
C LEU A 767 -37.65 32.97 21.27
N ALA A 768 -37.04 34.03 20.70
CA ALA A 768 -36.19 34.93 21.44
C ALA A 768 -36.94 35.64 22.59
N GLN A 769 -38.12 36.20 22.31
CA GLN A 769 -38.94 36.83 23.35
C GLN A 769 -39.30 35.87 24.48
N TRP A 770 -39.63 34.63 24.14
CA TRP A 770 -39.94 33.62 25.16
C TRP A 770 -38.75 33.23 26.01
N VAL A 771 -37.59 32.91 25.40
CA VAL A 771 -36.40 32.53 26.15
C VAL A 771 -35.85 33.67 27.00
N GLU A 772 -35.83 34.90 26.47
CA GLU A 772 -35.34 36.10 27.15
C GLU A 772 -36.27 36.55 28.28
N ALA A 773 -37.53 36.10 28.37
CA ALA A 773 -38.44 36.33 29.49
C ALA A 773 -38.11 35.44 30.71
N HIS A 774 -37.29 34.42 30.53
CA HIS A 774 -36.88 33.52 31.61
C HIS A 774 -35.61 34.02 32.33
N ALA A 775 -35.49 33.74 33.64
CA ALA A 775 -34.27 34.05 34.36
C ALA A 775 -33.07 33.31 33.77
N VAL A 776 -31.89 33.94 33.78
CA VAL A 776 -30.66 33.41 33.24
C VAL A 776 -30.26 32.04 33.87
N ASN A 777 -30.68 31.75 35.06
CA ASN A 777 -30.44 30.48 35.74
C ASN A 777 -31.66 29.53 35.69
N SER A 778 -32.61 29.76 34.81
CA SER A 778 -33.73 28.84 34.61
C SER A 778 -33.35 27.65 33.78
N GLU A 779 -34.00 26.52 33.97
CA GLU A 779 -33.83 25.30 33.18
C GLU A 779 -34.01 25.57 31.71
N VAL A 780 -35.01 26.35 31.31
CA VAL A 780 -35.27 26.75 29.90
C VAL A 780 -34.04 27.46 29.30
N PHE A 781 -33.53 28.48 30.03
CA PHE A 781 -32.36 29.22 29.55
C PHE A 781 -31.13 28.32 29.39
N GLY A 782 -30.89 27.42 30.36
CA GLY A 782 -29.78 26.46 30.35
C GLY A 782 -29.81 25.54 29.14
N ILE A 783 -30.99 25.03 28.73
CA ILE A 783 -31.14 24.19 27.52
C ILE A 783 -30.67 24.90 26.24
N PHE A 784 -31.04 26.19 26.11
CA PHE A 784 -30.60 26.96 24.91
C PHE A 784 -29.14 27.42 25.00
N GLU A 785 -28.61 27.61 26.19
CA GLU A 785 -27.19 27.89 26.42
C GLU A 785 -26.33 26.68 26.09
N GLU A 786 -26.68 25.49 26.56
CA GLU A 786 -26.03 24.24 26.22
C GLU A 786 -26.07 23.96 24.69
N ALA A 787 -27.19 24.32 24.06
CA ALA A 787 -27.28 24.22 22.59
C ALA A 787 -26.46 25.30 21.84
N GLY A 788 -25.74 26.17 22.55
CA GLY A 788 -24.94 27.25 21.97
C GLY A 788 -25.77 28.34 21.26
N LEU A 789 -27.06 28.43 21.59
CA LEU A 789 -27.99 29.36 20.98
C LEU A 789 -28.09 30.70 21.72
N VAL A 790 -27.41 30.83 22.86
CA VAL A 790 -27.33 32.02 23.69
C VAL A 790 -25.96 32.68 23.55
N CYS A 791 -25.93 34.00 23.56
CA CYS A 791 -24.68 34.79 23.61
C CYS A 791 -24.84 35.84 24.73
N GLY A 792 -24.10 35.64 25.81
CA GLY A 792 -24.31 36.42 27.07
C GLY A 792 -25.68 36.10 27.67
N TYR A 793 -26.56 37.07 27.77
CA TYR A 793 -27.89 36.93 28.42
C TYR A 793 -29.07 36.94 27.41
N VAL A 794 -28.77 36.83 26.11
CA VAL A 794 -29.81 36.95 25.05
C VAL A 794 -29.67 35.80 24.04
N LEU A 795 -30.80 35.41 23.46
CA LEU A 795 -30.80 34.38 22.41
C LEU A 795 -30.17 34.98 21.12
N ASP A 796 -29.17 34.33 20.60
CA ASP A 796 -28.57 34.69 19.30
C ASP A 796 -29.54 34.33 18.16
N ARG A 797 -30.27 35.31 17.67
CA ARG A 797 -31.30 35.16 16.63
C ARG A 797 -30.75 34.61 15.32
N LYS A 798 -29.50 34.94 14.98
CA LYS A 798 -28.87 34.45 13.75
C LYS A 798 -28.50 32.97 13.87
N ARG A 799 -27.87 32.57 14.97
CA ARG A 799 -27.57 31.19 15.26
C ARG A 799 -28.81 30.34 15.40
N SER A 800 -29.83 30.81 16.15
CA SER A 800 -31.09 30.09 16.33
C SER A 800 -31.86 29.93 15.01
N GLY A 801 -31.86 30.94 14.14
CA GLY A 801 -32.45 30.82 12.80
C GLY A 801 -31.73 29.80 11.92
N TRP A 802 -30.40 29.76 11.98
CA TRP A 802 -29.61 28.76 11.27
C TRP A 802 -29.81 27.36 11.87
N TRP A 803 -29.86 27.23 13.19
CA TRP A 803 -30.11 26.01 13.91
C TRP A 803 -31.50 25.42 13.59
N LEU A 804 -32.56 26.18 13.64
CA LEU A 804 -33.92 25.74 13.27
C LEU A 804 -33.97 25.28 11.80
N LYS A 805 -33.30 26.00 10.91
CA LYS A 805 -33.21 25.61 9.48
C LYS A 805 -32.44 24.29 9.29
N HIS A 806 -31.41 24.08 10.08
CA HIS A 806 -30.58 22.88 9.99
C HIS A 806 -31.33 21.63 10.49
N HIS A 807 -32.18 21.79 11.50
CA HIS A 807 -32.98 20.73 12.08
C HIS A 807 -34.38 20.61 11.51
N GLU A 808 -34.70 21.37 10.45
CA GLU A 808 -35.98 21.24 9.72
C GLU A 808 -36.16 19.82 9.21
N GLY A 809 -37.27 19.18 9.53
CA GLY A 809 -37.58 17.80 9.17
C GLY A 809 -37.15 16.76 10.19
N TRP A 810 -36.33 17.11 11.18
CA TRP A 810 -35.94 16.18 12.24
C TRP A 810 -37.15 15.78 13.09
N ASN A 811 -37.17 14.49 13.45
CA ASN A 811 -38.15 13.91 14.35
C ASN A 811 -37.39 13.36 15.57
N VAL A 812 -37.57 14.01 16.74
CA VAL A 812 -36.93 13.65 18.01
C VAL A 812 -37.99 13.68 19.09
N ASN A 813 -38.05 12.66 19.94
CA ASN A 813 -39.05 12.52 21.02
C ASN A 813 -40.50 12.66 20.51
N ASP A 814 -40.79 12.05 19.34
CA ASP A 814 -42.08 12.11 18.64
C ASP A 814 -42.53 13.56 18.24
N LYS A 815 -41.59 14.49 18.21
CA LYS A 815 -41.78 15.86 17.78
C LYS A 815 -40.97 16.13 16.52
N LYS A 816 -41.66 16.59 15.46
CA LYS A 816 -41.05 16.92 14.19
C LYS A 816 -41.09 18.42 13.93
N LEU A 817 -39.91 19.02 13.71
CA LEU A 817 -39.79 20.42 13.35
C LEU A 817 -40.13 20.60 11.85
N ILE A 818 -41.15 21.37 11.56
CA ILE A 818 -41.51 21.70 10.19
C ILE A 818 -41.46 23.21 9.98
N ARG A 819 -41.19 23.61 8.76
CA ARG A 819 -41.28 25.00 8.31
C ARG A 819 -42.59 25.21 7.59
N ILE A 820 -43.35 26.19 8.02
CA ILE A 820 -44.64 26.55 7.39
C ILE A 820 -44.39 27.54 6.24
N LYS A 821 -45.00 27.29 5.09
CA LYS A 821 -44.98 28.20 3.96
C LYS A 821 -46.05 29.27 4.22
N ASN A 822 -45.63 30.40 4.80
CA ASN A 822 -46.51 31.56 5.01
C ASN A 822 -46.22 32.63 3.95
N SER A 823 -47.25 33.47 3.64
CA SER A 823 -47.14 34.65 2.78
C SER A 823 -46.30 35.79 3.41
N GLY A 824 -45.82 35.64 4.64
CA GLY A 824 -44.99 36.60 5.35
C GLY A 824 -43.50 36.51 5.03
N LYS A 825 -42.76 37.61 5.26
CA LYS A 825 -41.31 37.69 5.00
C LYS A 825 -40.41 36.90 5.96
N LEU A 826 -40.94 36.43 7.11
CA LEU A 826 -40.14 35.73 8.14
C LEU A 826 -40.38 34.23 8.11
N PRO A 827 -39.31 33.40 8.22
CA PRO A 827 -39.45 31.95 8.38
C PRO A 827 -40.24 31.61 9.64
N THR A 828 -41.31 30.81 9.48
CA THR A 828 -42.15 30.33 10.57
C THR A 828 -42.01 28.83 10.74
N TYR A 829 -41.86 28.36 11.95
CA TYR A 829 -41.63 26.95 12.28
C TYR A 829 -42.76 26.44 13.19
N GLN A 830 -42.92 25.12 13.21
CA GLN A 830 -43.89 24.44 14.07
C GLN A 830 -43.35 23.08 14.46
N LEU A 831 -43.63 22.66 15.69
CA LEU A 831 -43.42 21.26 16.11
C LEU A 831 -44.76 20.51 16.00
N VAL A 832 -44.74 19.39 15.28
CA VAL A 832 -45.91 18.53 15.04
C VAL A 832 -45.64 17.13 15.55
#